data_2c7274d50d95b14b578ec5b8330707a8
#
_entry.id   2c7274d50d95b14b578ec5b8330707a8
#
_cell.length_a   1.000
_cell.length_b   1.000
_cell.length_c   1.000
_cell.angle_alpha   90.00
_cell.angle_beta   90.00
_cell.angle_gamma   90.00
#
_symmetry.space_group_name_H-M   'P 1'
#
loop_
_entity.id
_entity.type
_entity.pdbx_description
1 polymer ?
#
loop_
_entity_poly.entity_id
_entity_poly.type
_entity_poly.pdbx_seq_one_letter_code
_entity_poly.pdbx_strand_id
1 'polypeptide(L)'
;MHPNIWDPVSNTFTATASSSYALFCAGHTTLADGRVFIAGGHIADYTGYAHAVIFDPATNGFTSLPDMNTGRWYPTTTTLPNGDVLVVSGDINANTNVDALPQIFQFATKTWRNLTTAQLSMPLYPNMLVAPNGKVFDAGPSRQSRYLNTAGTGSWSNVALMNFTGSRDYGPAVLYSPGKVAFFGGSDPPTATAETIDLNATTPAWKFTASMHFPRRQHNAVILPDGKVFIVGGSKAGGFDTSTSPVLPTEMWDPATGQFTVMASIAVYRGYHSTALLLADGRVLSAGGNVGGPNAQLFSPPYLFAGSRPSITSAPTSAGYGQTVFVGTPNASSITKVTLLREASVTHTNSMSQSFQSLSFTTTSTGLNVTLPANANIAPPGYYLLFILNGSGVPSVASIIQMSTTASSVGTVTGKVTNTTGAPISGASVSSGGNGAITGSDGAYTLQVSAGTATLTAALAGYQNASESVTVTAGQTTQAATLQIVPVSPGNVTGSVVNSSGTGLSGASVTAGGLTTTSAADGSYALNNMPAGSTTIKASLTGFQSGSTTVTVVAAATTPAPAITLVSGSGSIAGNVKSSTGAAIAGASVGFGGGTATTDANGNYTLTGVPVGTVQLVASASGFQSVTQSVTVTGGNTSTANFTLAAGAATGTVTGKITNASSGAIVSGATVSWSGGSTTTNTSGIYTLTNVTAGTQNITAVKTGYLAHTLAVSVTGGATSTLNIPIATAGKISVKVVTSGGAVVSGATVTIKGGVVATTVSGSSSSTGLFTTNWIPVGTYTVTVAKSGFATQTKTTTVSSGVTTSLTFTGF
;
A
#
# COMPACT_ATOMS: atom_id res chain seq x y z
N MET A 1 -13.40 20.30 -6.95
CA MET A 1 -12.95 18.95 -6.54
C MET A 1 -13.35 18.75 -5.11
N HIS A 2 -13.88 17.59 -4.77
CA HIS A 2 -14.18 17.23 -3.37
C HIS A 2 -13.11 16.23 -2.92
N PRO A 3 -12.17 16.63 -2.07
CA PRO A 3 -11.24 15.68 -1.47
C PRO A 3 -11.99 14.63 -0.66
N ASN A 4 -11.36 13.47 -0.45
CA ASN A 4 -11.92 12.41 0.38
C ASN A 4 -10.86 11.90 1.33
N ILE A 5 -11.29 11.52 2.52
CA ILE A 5 -10.49 10.74 3.46
C ILE A 5 -10.78 9.26 3.20
N TRP A 6 -9.74 8.47 2.98
CA TRP A 6 -9.84 7.02 2.88
C TRP A 6 -9.35 6.37 4.16
N ASP A 7 -10.17 5.49 4.73
CA ASP A 7 -9.77 4.65 5.85
C ASP A 7 -9.29 3.28 5.33
N PRO A 8 -7.99 2.96 5.50
CA PRO A 8 -7.41 1.72 5.01
C PRO A 8 -7.88 0.46 5.78
N VAL A 9 -8.49 0.60 6.94
CA VAL A 9 -8.98 -0.51 7.76
C VAL A 9 -10.39 -0.91 7.33
N SER A 10 -11.31 0.05 7.27
CA SER A 10 -12.70 -0.19 6.85
C SER A 10 -12.88 -0.16 5.34
N ASN A 11 -11.87 0.31 4.59
CA ASN A 11 -11.92 0.56 3.14
C ASN A 11 -13.08 1.50 2.73
N THR A 12 -13.37 2.49 3.57
CA THR A 12 -14.43 3.47 3.32
C THR A 12 -13.86 4.83 2.97
N PHE A 13 -14.62 5.59 2.16
CA PHE A 13 -14.30 6.97 1.82
C PHE A 13 -15.29 7.91 2.51
N THR A 14 -14.76 8.94 3.17
CA THR A 14 -15.53 10.03 3.75
C THR A 14 -15.24 11.31 2.96
N ALA A 15 -16.28 11.92 2.40
CA ALA A 15 -16.13 13.19 1.71
C ALA A 15 -15.69 14.29 2.70
N THR A 16 -14.73 15.12 2.29
CA THR A 16 -14.35 16.30 3.06
C THR A 16 -15.26 17.47 2.74
N ALA A 17 -15.18 18.53 3.55
CA ALA A 17 -15.71 19.84 3.15
C ALA A 17 -15.06 20.28 1.83
N SER A 18 -15.77 21.09 1.06
CA SER A 18 -15.21 21.70 -0.15
C SER A 18 -14.24 22.82 0.22
N SER A 19 -13.10 22.87 -0.45
CA SER A 19 -12.24 24.04 -0.41
C SER A 19 -12.88 25.23 -1.14
N SER A 20 -12.52 26.45 -0.77
CA SER A 20 -13.02 27.67 -1.42
C SER A 20 -12.47 27.88 -2.83
N TYR A 21 -11.44 27.12 -3.25
CA TYR A 21 -10.80 27.19 -4.57
C TYR A 21 -10.23 25.83 -4.97
N ALA A 22 -9.77 25.69 -6.22
CA ALA A 22 -9.22 24.44 -6.75
C ALA A 22 -7.82 24.19 -6.19
N LEU A 23 -7.70 23.14 -5.35
CA LEU A 23 -6.43 22.69 -4.75
C LEU A 23 -5.59 21.83 -5.69
N PHE A 24 -6.09 21.57 -6.90
CA PHE A 24 -5.34 20.82 -7.90
C PHE A 24 -4.01 21.52 -8.20
N CYS A 25 -2.94 20.76 -8.33
CA CYS A 25 -1.61 21.31 -8.59
C CYS A 25 -1.03 22.22 -7.47
N ALA A 26 -1.55 22.14 -6.25
CA ALA A 26 -0.99 22.81 -5.09
C ALA A 26 0.18 22.04 -4.47
N GLY A 27 1.07 22.73 -3.76
CA GLY A 27 2.02 22.11 -2.83
C GLY A 27 1.34 21.85 -1.48
N HIS A 28 1.67 20.72 -0.82
CA HIS A 28 1.10 20.40 0.50
C HIS A 28 2.10 19.66 1.39
N THR A 29 2.03 19.93 2.69
CA THR A 29 2.87 19.27 3.72
C THR A 29 2.11 19.11 5.03
N THR A 30 2.47 18.08 5.81
CA THR A 30 1.92 17.86 7.14
C THR A 30 2.57 18.81 8.16
N LEU A 31 1.74 19.39 9.05
CA LEU A 31 2.14 20.29 10.11
C LEU A 31 2.49 19.55 11.40
N ALA A 32 3.07 20.28 12.34
CA ALA A 32 3.42 19.76 13.67
C ALA A 32 2.22 19.19 14.45
N ASP A 33 1.02 19.71 14.22
CA ASP A 33 -0.22 19.30 14.87
C ASP A 33 -1.07 18.30 14.07
N GLY A 34 -0.57 17.78 12.94
CA GLY A 34 -1.23 16.80 12.11
C GLY A 34 -2.18 17.37 11.04
N ARG A 35 -2.41 18.66 11.03
CA ARG A 35 -3.13 19.33 9.97
C ARG A 35 -2.29 19.37 8.69
N VAL A 36 -2.91 19.60 7.55
CA VAL A 36 -2.23 19.68 6.26
C VAL A 36 -2.22 21.12 5.75
N PHE A 37 -1.03 21.68 5.56
CA PHE A 37 -0.85 22.98 4.92
C PHE A 37 -0.83 22.81 3.41
N ILE A 38 -1.58 23.64 2.69
CA ILE A 38 -1.72 23.59 1.24
C ILE A 38 -1.54 25.01 0.71
N ALA A 39 -0.66 25.20 -0.28
CA ALA A 39 -0.39 26.51 -0.87
C ALA A 39 -0.41 26.44 -2.40
N GLY A 40 -0.91 27.48 -3.04
CA GLY A 40 -1.10 27.53 -4.49
C GLY A 40 -2.32 26.75 -4.95
N GLY A 41 -2.36 26.37 -6.20
CA GLY A 41 -3.45 25.62 -6.78
C GLY A 41 -3.67 26.03 -8.25
N HIS A 42 -4.75 25.57 -8.86
CA HIS A 42 -4.99 25.63 -10.30
C HIS A 42 -6.09 26.62 -10.66
N ILE A 43 -5.76 27.70 -11.36
CA ILE A 43 -6.69 28.58 -12.09
C ILE A 43 -6.84 28.06 -13.52
N ALA A 44 -5.71 27.87 -14.19
CA ALA A 44 -5.55 27.30 -15.51
C ALA A 44 -4.15 26.69 -15.61
N ASP A 45 -3.82 25.98 -16.69
CA ASP A 45 -2.46 25.48 -16.92
C ASP A 45 -1.45 26.63 -16.85
N TYR A 46 -0.39 26.45 -16.07
CA TYR A 46 0.67 27.43 -15.78
C TYR A 46 0.18 28.69 -15.05
N THR A 47 -1.02 28.66 -14.46
CA THR A 47 -1.58 29.79 -13.72
C THR A 47 -2.06 29.32 -12.35
N GLY A 48 -1.43 29.84 -11.30
CA GLY A 48 -1.67 29.43 -9.91
C GLY A 48 -2.44 30.45 -9.08
N TYR A 49 -3.12 29.95 -8.03
CA TYR A 49 -3.67 30.80 -6.97
C TYR A 49 -2.57 31.28 -6.02
N ALA A 50 -2.73 32.50 -5.48
CA ALA A 50 -1.93 32.99 -4.35
C ALA A 50 -2.40 32.43 -3.00
N HIS A 51 -3.51 31.73 -2.97
CA HIS A 51 -4.16 31.27 -1.76
C HIS A 51 -3.36 30.17 -1.03
N ALA A 52 -3.49 30.18 0.30
CA ALA A 52 -3.07 29.07 1.15
C ALA A 52 -4.20 28.70 2.12
N VAL A 53 -4.31 27.42 2.45
CA VAL A 53 -5.30 26.89 3.39
C VAL A 53 -4.69 25.81 4.27
N ILE A 54 -5.31 25.59 5.42
CA ILE A 54 -5.05 24.41 6.27
C ILE A 54 -6.25 23.50 6.21
N PHE A 55 -6.05 22.24 5.89
CA PHE A 55 -7.02 21.17 6.06
C PHE A 55 -6.85 20.54 7.45
N ASP A 56 -7.93 20.46 8.21
CA ASP A 56 -7.97 19.83 9.53
C ASP A 56 -8.74 18.50 9.44
N PRO A 57 -8.06 17.34 9.54
CA PRO A 57 -8.71 16.04 9.45
C PRO A 57 -9.64 15.75 10.64
N ALA A 58 -9.46 16.40 11.80
CA ALA A 58 -10.31 16.19 12.97
C ALA A 58 -11.68 16.85 12.83
N THR A 59 -11.74 18.00 12.18
CA THR A 59 -12.98 18.73 11.89
C THR A 59 -13.50 18.52 10.49
N ASN A 60 -12.69 17.85 9.66
CA ASN A 60 -12.94 17.61 8.22
C ASN A 60 -13.16 18.93 7.45
N GLY A 61 -12.47 20.00 7.84
CA GLY A 61 -12.69 21.36 7.37
C GLY A 61 -11.44 22.07 6.84
N PHE A 62 -11.66 23.14 6.08
CA PHE A 62 -10.60 24.02 5.57
C PHE A 62 -10.63 25.38 6.28
N THR A 63 -9.44 25.90 6.60
CA THR A 63 -9.25 27.26 7.13
C THR A 63 -8.35 28.04 6.18
N SER A 64 -8.83 29.17 5.68
CA SER A 64 -8.04 30.08 4.82
C SER A 64 -6.95 30.80 5.62
N LEU A 65 -5.82 30.99 4.97
CA LEU A 65 -4.67 31.75 5.46
C LEU A 65 -4.52 33.03 4.63
N PRO A 66 -3.70 34.01 5.06
CA PRO A 66 -3.29 35.12 4.21
C PRO A 66 -2.68 34.63 2.89
N ASP A 67 -2.91 35.38 1.82
CA ASP A 67 -2.38 35.08 0.50
C ASP A 67 -0.85 35.25 0.44
N MET A 68 -0.22 34.46 -0.41
CA MET A 68 1.17 34.60 -0.83
C MET A 68 1.37 35.89 -1.65
N ASN A 69 2.63 36.25 -1.94
CA ASN A 69 2.96 37.41 -2.77
C ASN A 69 2.35 37.35 -4.17
N THR A 70 2.23 36.16 -4.74
CA THR A 70 1.69 35.91 -6.08
C THR A 70 1.15 34.48 -6.20
N GLY A 71 0.46 34.19 -7.30
CA GLY A 71 -0.03 32.87 -7.61
C GLY A 71 1.11 31.87 -7.82
N ARG A 72 0.87 30.60 -7.47
CA ARG A 72 1.82 29.49 -7.65
C ARG A 72 1.09 28.24 -8.13
N TRP A 73 1.40 27.83 -9.35
CA TRP A 73 1.03 26.56 -9.92
C TRP A 73 2.23 25.62 -9.83
N TYR A 74 2.12 24.47 -9.17
CA TYR A 74 3.20 23.51 -8.90
C TYR A 74 4.31 24.01 -7.93
N PRO A 75 3.98 24.65 -6.80
CA PRO A 75 4.97 24.97 -5.78
C PRO A 75 5.34 23.75 -4.94
N THR A 76 6.53 23.77 -4.32
CA THR A 76 6.90 22.85 -3.25
C THR A 76 6.73 23.52 -1.89
N THR A 77 6.14 22.78 -0.93
CA THR A 77 6.03 23.18 0.46
C THR A 77 6.92 22.30 1.35
N THR A 78 7.58 22.89 2.35
CA THR A 78 8.48 22.16 3.26
C THR A 78 8.28 22.64 4.70
N THR A 79 7.92 21.72 5.61
CA THR A 79 7.87 22.02 7.05
C THR A 79 9.29 22.18 7.59
N LEU A 80 9.58 23.34 8.16
CA LEU A 80 10.88 23.70 8.71
C LEU A 80 11.07 23.17 10.15
N PRO A 81 12.30 23.13 10.68
CA PRO A 81 12.57 22.67 12.04
C PRO A 81 11.85 23.44 13.16
N ASN A 82 11.49 24.70 12.92
CA ASN A 82 10.72 25.51 13.87
C ASN A 82 9.19 25.37 13.72
N GLY A 83 8.73 24.52 12.78
CA GLY A 83 7.31 24.30 12.50
C GLY A 83 6.69 25.23 11.46
N ASP A 84 7.38 26.30 11.03
CA ASP A 84 6.95 27.15 9.92
C ASP A 84 7.00 26.39 8.59
N VAL A 85 6.36 26.91 7.54
CA VAL A 85 6.34 26.28 6.23
C VAL A 85 6.99 27.16 5.17
N LEU A 86 8.03 26.66 4.53
CA LEU A 86 8.65 27.24 3.34
C LEU A 86 7.83 26.88 2.10
N VAL A 87 7.64 27.86 1.20
CA VAL A 87 7.06 27.67 -0.14
C VAL A 87 8.03 28.22 -1.18
N VAL A 88 8.35 27.40 -2.17
CA VAL A 88 9.27 27.76 -3.27
C VAL A 88 8.68 27.37 -4.62
N SER A 89 9.08 28.10 -5.68
CA SER A 89 8.72 27.84 -7.07
C SER A 89 7.21 28.00 -7.36
N GLY A 90 6.79 27.55 -8.51
CA GLY A 90 5.43 27.58 -9.04
C GLY A 90 5.25 28.65 -10.13
N ASP A 91 4.55 28.29 -11.22
CA ASP A 91 4.21 29.26 -12.29
C ASP A 91 3.14 30.25 -11.79
N ILE A 92 3.31 31.52 -12.15
CA ILE A 92 2.44 32.62 -11.72
C ILE A 92 1.21 32.70 -12.64
N ASN A 93 1.43 32.91 -13.94
CA ASN A 93 0.38 33.18 -14.93
C ASN A 93 0.76 32.81 -16.38
N ALA A 94 1.88 32.14 -16.59
CA ALA A 94 2.34 31.64 -17.88
C ALA A 94 3.43 30.60 -17.69
N ASN A 95 3.59 29.71 -18.65
CA ASN A 95 4.69 28.76 -18.69
C ASN A 95 6.05 29.48 -18.61
N THR A 96 6.93 29.01 -17.74
CA THR A 96 8.24 29.62 -17.44
C THR A 96 8.22 30.95 -16.67
N ASN A 97 7.05 31.49 -16.33
CA ASN A 97 6.97 32.65 -15.43
C ASN A 97 6.92 32.18 -13.95
N VAL A 98 8.00 31.58 -13.52
CA VAL A 98 8.12 30.96 -12.18
C VAL A 98 8.35 32.01 -11.10
N ASP A 99 7.64 31.92 -9.98
CA ASP A 99 7.93 32.75 -8.82
C ASP A 99 9.29 32.38 -8.22
N ALA A 100 10.23 33.31 -8.40
CA ALA A 100 11.61 33.16 -7.90
C ALA A 100 11.76 33.49 -6.41
N LEU A 101 10.74 34.08 -5.77
CA LEU A 101 10.81 34.54 -4.38
C LEU A 101 10.34 33.45 -3.41
N PRO A 102 11.23 32.79 -2.65
CA PRO A 102 10.81 31.89 -1.57
C PRO A 102 10.11 32.66 -0.44
N GLN A 103 9.05 32.05 0.09
CA GLN A 103 8.30 32.62 1.22
C GLN A 103 8.17 31.60 2.35
N ILE A 104 8.10 32.11 3.59
CA ILE A 104 7.86 31.29 4.78
C ILE A 104 6.59 31.75 5.45
N PHE A 105 5.62 30.84 5.60
CA PHE A 105 4.46 31.09 6.45
C PHE A 105 4.84 30.85 7.90
N GLN A 106 4.74 31.90 8.71
CA GLN A 106 5.07 31.91 10.13
C GLN A 106 3.81 31.68 10.96
N PHE A 107 3.70 30.51 11.60
CA PHE A 107 2.49 30.16 12.38
C PHE A 107 2.28 31.02 13.63
N ALA A 108 3.36 31.49 14.24
CA ALA A 108 3.27 32.34 15.43
C ALA A 108 2.59 33.66 15.15
N THR A 109 2.86 34.29 14.01
CA THR A 109 2.32 35.61 13.60
C THR A 109 1.20 35.49 12.58
N LYS A 110 1.00 34.31 11.97
CA LYS A 110 0.07 34.08 10.85
C LYS A 110 0.35 34.98 9.64
N THR A 111 1.62 35.26 9.36
CA THR A 111 2.08 36.12 8.26
C THR A 111 3.11 35.43 7.38
N TRP A 112 3.26 35.91 6.15
CA TRP A 112 4.30 35.53 5.23
C TRP A 112 5.59 36.34 5.44
N ARG A 113 6.73 35.68 5.49
CA ARG A 113 8.06 36.30 5.44
C ARG A 113 8.72 35.98 4.10
N ASN A 114 9.13 37.01 3.39
CA ASN A 114 9.79 36.92 2.08
C ASN A 114 11.29 36.72 2.26
N LEU A 115 11.88 35.79 1.52
CA LEU A 115 13.33 35.59 1.46
C LEU A 115 13.93 36.39 0.29
N THR A 116 13.92 37.71 0.43
CA THR A 116 14.16 38.67 -0.66
C THR A 116 15.55 38.61 -1.30
N THR A 117 16.56 38.07 -0.57
CA THR A 117 17.93 37.87 -1.11
C THR A 117 18.19 36.44 -1.59
N ALA A 118 17.16 35.57 -1.48
CA ALA A 118 17.22 34.18 -1.96
C ALA A 118 16.36 33.96 -3.22
N GLN A 119 16.19 34.99 -4.05
CA GLN A 119 15.41 34.83 -5.29
C GLN A 119 16.15 33.94 -6.27
N LEU A 120 15.47 32.90 -6.74
CA LEU A 120 15.98 31.93 -7.72
C LEU A 120 14.82 31.29 -8.48
N SER A 121 14.80 31.42 -9.81
CA SER A 121 13.87 30.67 -10.63
C SER A 121 14.26 29.19 -10.62
N MET A 122 13.38 28.36 -10.08
CA MET A 122 13.57 26.92 -9.90
C MET A 122 12.61 26.14 -10.79
N PRO A 123 12.92 24.89 -11.14
CA PRO A 123 11.93 23.99 -11.75
C PRO A 123 10.66 23.88 -10.90
N LEU A 124 9.57 23.48 -11.51
CA LEU A 124 8.32 23.19 -10.81
C LEU A 124 8.48 21.97 -9.89
N TYR A 125 7.82 21.98 -8.74
CA TYR A 125 7.93 20.92 -7.72
C TYR A 125 9.39 20.52 -7.40
N PRO A 126 10.32 21.46 -7.07
CA PRO A 126 11.66 21.07 -6.69
C PRO A 126 11.65 20.20 -5.43
N ASN A 127 12.56 19.22 -5.34
CA ASN A 127 12.67 18.32 -4.19
C ASN A 127 13.41 19.01 -3.04
N MET A 128 12.68 19.60 -2.11
CA MET A 128 13.20 20.41 -0.99
C MET A 128 13.18 19.62 0.33
N LEU A 129 14.35 19.32 0.88
CA LEU A 129 14.52 18.44 2.05
C LEU A 129 15.25 19.19 3.17
N VAL A 130 14.81 19.02 4.42
CA VAL A 130 15.52 19.59 5.58
C VAL A 130 16.81 18.79 5.83
N ALA A 131 17.94 19.48 5.83
CA ALA A 131 19.25 18.89 6.07
C ALA A 131 19.64 18.96 7.56
N PRO A 132 20.55 18.10 8.07
CA PRO A 132 20.97 18.07 9.48
C PRO A 132 21.57 19.41 9.98
N ASN A 133 22.09 20.24 9.08
CA ASN A 133 22.59 21.58 9.39
C ASN A 133 21.49 22.64 9.53
N GLY A 134 20.21 22.26 9.46
CA GLY A 134 19.05 23.15 9.58
C GLY A 134 18.72 23.97 8.32
N LYS A 135 19.50 23.87 7.25
CA LYS A 135 19.19 24.46 5.95
C LYS A 135 18.26 23.54 5.15
N VAL A 136 17.60 24.09 4.14
CA VAL A 136 16.80 23.28 3.21
C VAL A 136 17.66 22.93 1.98
N PHE A 137 17.75 21.66 1.70
CA PHE A 137 18.53 21.11 0.59
C PHE A 137 17.63 20.94 -0.65
N ASP A 138 18.02 21.61 -1.73
CA ASP A 138 17.46 21.42 -3.07
C ASP A 138 18.15 20.18 -3.69
N ALA A 139 17.43 19.07 -3.67
CA ALA A 139 17.90 17.80 -4.21
C ALA A 139 17.69 17.66 -5.73
N GLY A 140 17.04 18.61 -6.37
CA GLY A 140 16.73 18.57 -7.80
C GLY A 140 15.27 18.95 -8.10
N PRO A 141 14.83 18.82 -9.36
CA PRO A 141 15.39 18.01 -10.47
C PRO A 141 16.59 18.60 -11.22
N SER A 142 16.92 19.87 -10.97
CA SER A 142 18.11 20.47 -11.61
C SER A 142 19.39 19.76 -11.22
N ARG A 143 20.36 19.72 -12.14
CA ARG A 143 21.67 19.11 -11.89
C ARG A 143 22.42 19.74 -10.71
N GLN A 144 22.28 21.06 -10.50
CA GLN A 144 22.92 21.79 -9.42
C GLN A 144 22.12 21.71 -8.13
N SER A 145 22.58 20.97 -7.14
CA SER A 145 22.01 20.96 -5.80
C SER A 145 22.52 22.12 -4.96
N ARG A 146 21.65 22.66 -4.10
CA ARG A 146 21.93 23.86 -3.29
C ARG A 146 21.40 23.71 -1.87
N TYR A 147 21.93 24.54 -0.97
CA TYR A 147 21.29 24.84 0.30
C TYR A 147 20.58 26.20 0.25
N LEU A 148 19.34 26.23 0.73
CA LEU A 148 18.66 27.46 1.12
C LEU A 148 18.84 27.66 2.63
N ASN A 149 19.55 28.73 3.02
CA ASN A 149 19.50 29.23 4.39
C ASN A 149 18.26 30.09 4.52
N THR A 150 17.35 29.72 5.42
CA THR A 150 16.06 30.39 5.64
C THR A 150 16.11 31.50 6.68
N ALA A 151 17.28 31.81 7.26
CA ALA A 151 17.43 32.89 8.23
C ALA A 151 17.39 34.28 7.55
N GLY A 152 16.83 35.28 8.23
CA GLY A 152 16.72 36.66 7.74
C GLY A 152 16.00 36.75 6.40
N THR A 153 16.67 37.37 5.40
CA THR A 153 16.15 37.53 4.04
C THR A 153 16.51 36.37 3.09
N GLY A 154 17.17 35.34 3.62
CA GLY A 154 17.52 34.10 2.91
C GLY A 154 18.80 34.18 2.07
N SER A 155 19.40 33.04 1.79
CA SER A 155 20.52 32.96 0.84
C SER A 155 20.70 31.55 0.29
N TRP A 156 21.10 31.43 -0.97
CA TRP A 156 21.48 30.17 -1.59
C TRP A 156 22.99 29.95 -1.54
N SER A 157 23.38 28.68 -1.42
CA SER A 157 24.76 28.25 -1.60
C SER A 157 24.80 26.93 -2.39
N ASN A 158 25.70 26.82 -3.37
CA ASN A 158 25.89 25.59 -4.13
C ASN A 158 26.46 24.49 -3.25
N VAL A 159 26.01 23.25 -3.47
CA VAL A 159 26.49 22.07 -2.76
C VAL A 159 27.26 21.16 -3.72
N ALA A 160 26.59 20.58 -4.71
CA ALA A 160 27.20 19.64 -5.64
C ALA A 160 26.42 19.60 -6.96
N LEU A 161 27.12 19.14 -8.02
CA LEU A 161 26.46 18.78 -9.29
C LEU A 161 26.17 17.28 -9.31
N MET A 162 24.97 16.90 -9.74
CA MET A 162 24.66 15.50 -10.07
C MET A 162 25.60 15.01 -11.19
N ASN A 163 25.98 13.74 -11.17
CA ASN A 163 26.77 13.12 -12.25
C ASN A 163 25.93 12.93 -13.51
N PHE A 164 24.63 12.66 -13.38
CA PHE A 164 23.73 12.69 -14.52
C PHE A 164 23.70 14.08 -15.14
N THR A 165 23.96 14.18 -16.44
CA THR A 165 24.22 15.47 -17.11
C THR A 165 22.94 16.23 -17.50
N GLY A 166 21.78 15.56 -17.47
CA GLY A 166 20.46 16.18 -17.72
C GLY A 166 19.75 16.65 -16.47
N SER A 167 18.56 17.22 -16.64
CA SER A 167 17.59 17.41 -15.57
C SER A 167 16.90 16.08 -15.28
N ARG A 168 16.57 15.82 -13.99
CA ARG A 168 15.83 14.62 -13.57
C ARG A 168 14.34 14.91 -13.35
N ASP A 169 13.72 15.63 -14.29
CA ASP A 169 12.31 16.00 -14.21
C ASP A 169 11.43 14.79 -13.98
N TYR A 170 10.46 14.93 -13.08
CA TYR A 170 9.55 13.86 -12.67
C TYR A 170 10.25 12.60 -12.14
N GLY A 171 11.42 12.76 -11.51
CA GLY A 171 12.05 11.75 -10.68
C GLY A 171 11.91 12.10 -9.21
N PRO A 172 11.68 11.13 -8.31
CA PRO A 172 11.59 11.35 -6.87
C PRO A 172 12.97 11.40 -6.21
N ALA A 173 13.09 12.29 -5.21
CA ALA A 173 14.17 12.24 -4.23
C ALA A 173 13.62 11.81 -2.87
N VAL A 174 14.40 11.03 -2.11
CA VAL A 174 14.04 10.56 -0.76
C VAL A 174 15.16 10.78 0.23
N LEU A 175 14.82 11.19 1.45
CA LEU A 175 15.74 11.30 2.60
C LEU A 175 15.74 9.96 3.35
N TYR A 176 16.52 8.98 2.85
CA TYR A 176 16.51 7.59 3.32
C TYR A 176 17.29 7.35 4.63
N SER A 177 17.99 8.38 5.12
CA SER A 177 18.65 8.42 6.43
C SER A 177 18.96 9.88 6.76
N PRO A 178 19.22 10.28 8.01
CA PRO A 178 19.59 11.65 8.33
C PRO A 178 20.75 12.17 7.48
N GLY A 179 20.45 13.19 6.67
CA GLY A 179 21.40 13.80 5.75
C GLY A 179 21.80 12.97 4.53
N LYS A 180 21.19 11.80 4.31
CA LYS A 180 21.46 10.98 3.12
C LYS A 180 20.27 10.97 2.19
N VAL A 181 20.50 11.44 0.96
CA VAL A 181 19.47 11.59 -0.06
C VAL A 181 19.77 10.68 -1.24
N ALA A 182 18.75 10.03 -1.76
CA ALA A 182 18.80 9.28 -3.02
C ALA A 182 17.84 9.91 -4.03
N PHE A 183 18.25 9.97 -5.29
CA PHE A 183 17.42 10.42 -6.41
C PHE A 183 17.32 9.30 -7.45
N PHE A 184 16.11 9.00 -7.91
CA PHE A 184 15.83 7.87 -8.80
C PHE A 184 15.26 8.33 -10.14
N GLY A 185 15.80 7.87 -11.24
CA GLY A 185 15.24 8.06 -12.57
C GLY A 185 14.99 9.51 -12.97
N GLY A 186 13.80 9.76 -13.53
CA GLY A 186 13.40 11.06 -14.09
C GLY A 186 14.00 11.30 -15.47
N SER A 187 13.98 12.56 -15.92
CA SER A 187 14.51 13.04 -17.21
C SER A 187 13.58 12.78 -18.40
N ASP A 188 13.87 13.44 -19.49
CA ASP A 188 13.26 13.22 -20.79
C ASP A 188 14.35 13.17 -21.87
N PRO A 189 14.63 12.01 -22.47
CA PRO A 189 14.02 10.69 -22.24
C PRO A 189 14.31 10.12 -20.83
N PRO A 190 13.46 9.21 -20.34
CA PRO A 190 13.60 8.63 -19.00
C PRO A 190 14.92 7.89 -18.80
N THR A 191 15.55 8.06 -17.62
CA THR A 191 16.75 7.33 -17.23
C THR A 191 16.47 6.25 -16.17
N ALA A 192 17.27 5.20 -16.16
CA ALA A 192 17.30 4.21 -15.09
C ALA A 192 18.32 4.53 -14.00
N THR A 193 19.16 5.56 -14.20
CA THR A 193 20.24 5.88 -13.26
C THR A 193 19.68 6.39 -11.93
N ALA A 194 20.37 6.06 -10.85
CA ALA A 194 20.11 6.57 -9.51
C ALA A 194 21.41 7.10 -8.90
N GLU A 195 21.27 8.14 -8.08
CA GLU A 195 22.41 8.77 -7.40
C GLU A 195 22.08 9.00 -5.93
N THR A 196 23.13 8.99 -5.10
CA THR A 196 23.05 9.30 -3.68
C THR A 196 24.02 10.41 -3.32
N ILE A 197 23.67 11.20 -2.29
CA ILE A 197 24.55 12.20 -1.67
C ILE A 197 24.47 12.06 -0.16
N ASP A 198 25.64 12.19 0.51
CA ASP A 198 25.74 12.27 1.95
C ASP A 198 26.06 13.71 2.37
N LEU A 199 25.05 14.40 2.92
CA LEU A 199 25.17 15.79 3.37
C LEU A 199 25.93 15.92 4.70
N ASN A 200 26.24 14.79 5.37
CA ASN A 200 27.09 14.76 6.57
C ASN A 200 28.59 14.74 6.23
N ALA A 201 28.94 14.48 4.97
CA ALA A 201 30.32 14.52 4.53
C ALA A 201 30.89 15.94 4.57
N THR A 202 32.18 16.08 4.82
CA THR A 202 32.87 17.39 4.80
C THR A 202 32.69 18.09 3.44
N THR A 203 32.73 17.32 2.35
CA THR A 203 32.45 17.78 0.99
C THR A 203 31.39 16.86 0.38
N PRO A 204 30.09 17.22 0.47
CA PRO A 204 29.04 16.42 -0.12
C PRO A 204 29.19 16.32 -1.63
N ALA A 205 29.07 15.11 -2.16
CA ALA A 205 29.14 14.86 -3.60
C ALA A 205 28.14 13.76 -3.99
N TRP A 206 27.49 13.93 -5.14
CA TRP A 206 26.64 12.92 -5.73
C TRP A 206 27.48 11.74 -6.25
N LYS A 207 26.97 10.55 -6.06
CA LYS A 207 27.58 9.30 -6.55
C LYS A 207 26.50 8.42 -7.16
N PHE A 208 26.80 7.84 -8.32
CA PHE A 208 25.93 6.81 -8.85
C PHE A 208 25.88 5.62 -7.89
N THR A 209 24.67 5.09 -7.69
CA THR A 209 24.43 3.75 -7.15
C THR A 209 24.12 2.81 -8.32
N ALA A 210 23.73 1.56 -8.07
CA ALA A 210 23.25 0.71 -9.16
C ALA A 210 22.08 1.39 -9.89
N SER A 211 21.91 1.08 -11.17
CA SER A 211 20.76 1.57 -11.92
C SER A 211 19.53 0.70 -11.67
N MET A 212 18.33 1.29 -11.73
CA MET A 212 17.09 0.55 -11.84
C MET A 212 17.11 -0.39 -13.04
N HIS A 213 16.36 -1.46 -13.02
CA HIS A 213 16.20 -2.35 -14.17
C HIS A 213 15.41 -1.70 -15.30
N PHE A 214 14.55 -0.73 -14.97
CA PHE A 214 13.70 -0.05 -15.94
C PHE A 214 13.90 1.45 -15.84
N PRO A 215 14.22 2.15 -16.96
CA PRO A 215 14.18 3.60 -16.99
C PRO A 215 12.74 4.05 -16.74
N ARG A 216 12.58 5.09 -15.93
CA ARG A 216 11.24 5.61 -15.60
C ARG A 216 11.24 7.08 -15.21
N ARG A 217 10.18 7.75 -15.58
CA ARG A 217 9.78 9.08 -15.11
C ARG A 217 8.34 9.02 -14.60
N GLN A 218 7.90 10.00 -13.82
CA GLN A 218 6.55 10.06 -13.25
C GLN A 218 6.21 8.85 -12.35
N HIS A 219 7.21 8.34 -11.66
CA HIS A 219 7.10 7.23 -10.72
C HIS A 219 7.23 7.72 -9.29
N ASN A 220 6.83 6.92 -8.32
CA ASN A 220 6.91 7.23 -6.90
C ASN A 220 7.99 6.39 -6.21
N ALA A 221 8.56 6.94 -5.13
CA ALA A 221 9.51 6.27 -4.25
C ALA A 221 9.02 6.35 -2.80
N VAL A 222 8.92 5.21 -2.13
CA VAL A 222 8.38 5.08 -0.77
C VAL A 222 9.39 4.41 0.12
N ILE A 223 9.78 5.07 1.22
CA ILE A 223 10.69 4.48 2.21
C ILE A 223 9.88 3.51 3.08
N LEU A 224 10.42 2.30 3.28
CA LEU A 224 9.79 1.22 4.03
C LEU A 224 10.31 1.14 5.49
N PRO A 225 9.60 0.45 6.39
CA PRO A 225 10.02 0.29 7.80
C PRO A 225 11.42 -0.30 7.99
N ASP A 226 11.90 -1.15 7.07
CA ASP A 226 13.24 -1.74 7.12
C ASP A 226 14.33 -0.79 6.59
N GLY A 227 13.95 0.36 6.03
CA GLY A 227 14.83 1.39 5.45
C GLY A 227 15.09 1.24 3.96
N LYS A 228 14.54 0.23 3.31
CA LYS A 228 14.56 0.09 1.84
C LYS A 228 13.62 1.07 1.18
N VAL A 229 13.82 1.31 -0.12
CA VAL A 229 12.98 2.21 -0.90
C VAL A 229 12.26 1.44 -1.99
N PHE A 230 10.95 1.49 -1.96
CA PHE A 230 10.07 0.88 -2.96
C PHE A 230 9.78 1.86 -4.09
N ILE A 231 10.03 1.43 -5.33
CA ILE A 231 9.85 2.23 -6.54
C ILE A 231 8.68 1.66 -7.34
N VAL A 232 7.69 2.51 -7.65
CA VAL A 232 6.45 2.06 -8.27
C VAL A 232 5.95 3.02 -9.34
N GLY A 233 5.47 2.47 -10.47
CA GLY A 233 4.87 3.21 -11.57
C GLY A 233 5.88 3.83 -12.51
N GLY A 234 5.41 4.84 -13.24
CA GLY A 234 6.16 5.58 -14.24
C GLY A 234 6.07 5.03 -15.65
N SER A 235 6.60 5.79 -16.59
CA SER A 235 6.72 5.44 -18.01
C SER A 235 8.19 5.39 -18.42
N LYS A 236 8.52 4.45 -19.31
CA LYS A 236 9.83 4.38 -19.98
C LYS A 236 9.86 5.17 -21.30
N ALA A 237 8.75 5.74 -21.73
CA ALA A 237 8.70 6.66 -22.85
C ALA A 237 8.90 8.11 -22.38
N GLY A 238 9.54 8.91 -23.23
CA GLY A 238 9.60 10.36 -23.07
C GLY A 238 8.25 11.03 -23.27
N GLY A 239 8.19 12.33 -23.01
CA GLY A 239 6.98 13.13 -23.12
C GLY A 239 6.16 13.16 -21.84
N PHE A 240 5.02 13.82 -21.94
CA PHE A 240 4.14 14.07 -20.81
C PHE A 240 3.03 13.00 -20.73
N ASP A 241 2.88 12.36 -19.57
CA ASP A 241 1.84 11.35 -19.25
C ASP A 241 1.67 10.25 -20.32
N THR A 242 2.80 9.66 -20.73
CA THR A 242 2.82 8.68 -21.80
C THR A 242 2.49 7.27 -21.27
N SER A 243 1.24 6.85 -21.41
CA SER A 243 0.75 5.52 -20.97
C SER A 243 1.09 4.38 -21.93
N THR A 244 1.62 4.67 -23.12
CA THR A 244 1.94 3.66 -24.15
C THR A 244 3.14 2.78 -23.82
N SER A 245 3.93 3.18 -22.83
CA SER A 245 5.13 2.44 -22.39
C SER A 245 5.18 2.38 -20.86
N PRO A 246 4.15 1.80 -20.19
CA PRO A 246 4.09 1.76 -18.74
C PRO A 246 5.20 0.90 -18.16
N VAL A 247 5.71 1.29 -17.00
CA VAL A 247 6.58 0.43 -16.20
C VAL A 247 5.72 -0.21 -15.11
N LEU A 248 5.24 -1.42 -15.37
CA LEU A 248 4.41 -2.18 -14.41
C LEU A 248 5.24 -2.91 -13.34
N PRO A 249 6.42 -3.53 -13.65
CA PRO A 249 7.26 -4.10 -12.61
C PRO A 249 7.67 -3.03 -11.60
N THR A 250 7.55 -3.34 -10.31
CA THR A 250 8.06 -2.49 -9.23
C THR A 250 9.48 -2.90 -8.87
N GLU A 251 10.20 -2.04 -8.18
CA GLU A 251 11.58 -2.32 -7.76
C GLU A 251 11.80 -1.93 -6.30
N MET A 252 12.71 -2.61 -5.64
CA MET A 252 13.14 -2.34 -4.28
C MET A 252 14.62 -1.96 -4.31
N TRP A 253 14.96 -0.76 -3.86
CA TRP A 253 16.35 -0.35 -3.65
C TRP A 253 16.77 -0.58 -2.20
N ASP A 254 17.91 -1.23 -2.01
CA ASP A 254 18.51 -1.45 -0.70
C ASP A 254 19.67 -0.47 -0.49
N PRO A 255 19.55 0.51 0.43
CA PRO A 255 20.60 1.49 0.68
C PRO A 255 21.89 0.90 1.26
N ALA A 256 21.84 -0.30 1.86
CA ALA A 256 23.01 -0.96 2.42
C ALA A 256 23.93 -1.54 1.32
N THR A 257 23.34 -2.00 0.22
CA THR A 257 24.08 -2.59 -0.91
C THR A 257 24.12 -1.70 -2.14
N GLY A 258 23.23 -0.71 -2.21
CA GLY A 258 23.01 0.13 -3.38
C GLY A 258 22.34 -0.59 -4.56
N GLN A 259 21.85 -1.83 -4.38
CA GLN A 259 21.28 -2.67 -5.44
C GLN A 259 19.77 -2.57 -5.53
N PHE A 260 19.25 -2.81 -6.74
CA PHE A 260 17.81 -2.93 -7.00
C PHE A 260 17.40 -4.39 -7.16
N THR A 261 16.20 -4.72 -6.71
CA THR A 261 15.55 -6.01 -6.91
C THR A 261 14.18 -5.77 -7.53
N VAL A 262 13.87 -6.48 -8.62
CA VAL A 262 12.56 -6.41 -9.26
C VAL A 262 11.53 -7.12 -8.37
N MET A 263 10.41 -6.46 -8.13
CA MET A 263 9.29 -6.93 -7.33
C MET A 263 8.06 -7.22 -8.21
N ALA A 264 6.95 -7.63 -7.58
CA ALA A 264 5.69 -7.88 -8.26
C ALA A 264 5.22 -6.65 -9.06
N SER A 265 4.65 -6.89 -10.22
CA SER A 265 4.10 -5.84 -11.07
C SER A 265 2.78 -5.31 -10.52
N ILE A 266 2.56 -3.99 -10.67
CA ILE A 266 1.23 -3.40 -10.53
C ILE A 266 0.35 -3.79 -11.72
N ALA A 267 -0.96 -3.90 -11.50
CA ALA A 267 -1.90 -4.27 -12.56
C ALA A 267 -2.33 -3.08 -13.43
N VAL A 268 -2.19 -1.86 -12.93
CA VAL A 268 -2.66 -0.62 -13.58
C VAL A 268 -1.52 0.37 -13.68
N TYR A 269 -1.41 1.04 -14.83
CA TYR A 269 -0.44 2.12 -15.05
C TYR A 269 -0.57 3.22 -13.98
N ARG A 270 0.57 3.58 -13.38
CA ARG A 270 0.70 4.66 -12.39
C ARG A 270 1.76 5.65 -12.86
N GLY A 271 1.34 6.61 -13.65
CA GLY A 271 2.22 7.67 -14.17
C GLY A 271 1.90 9.02 -13.53
N TYR A 272 1.71 10.02 -14.36
CA TYR A 272 1.41 11.38 -13.94
C TYR A 272 0.18 11.46 -13.01
N HIS A 273 0.27 12.27 -11.95
CA HIS A 273 -0.73 12.39 -10.87
C HIS A 273 -0.93 11.11 -10.02
N SER A 274 -0.09 10.10 -10.17
CA SER A 274 -0.14 8.97 -9.24
C SER A 274 0.52 9.30 -7.91
N THR A 275 0.11 8.58 -6.87
CA THR A 275 0.68 8.67 -5.52
C THR A 275 1.03 7.29 -4.99
N ALA A 276 2.01 7.23 -4.08
CA ALA A 276 2.27 6.03 -3.30
C ALA A 276 2.65 6.40 -1.87
N LEU A 277 2.07 5.69 -0.89
CA LEU A 277 2.19 6.01 0.54
C LEU A 277 2.42 4.74 1.35
N LEU A 278 3.31 4.81 2.34
CA LEU A 278 3.44 3.79 3.38
C LEU A 278 2.26 3.88 4.34
N LEU A 279 1.62 2.76 4.63
CA LEU A 279 0.55 2.63 5.62
C LEU A 279 1.11 2.18 6.97
N ALA A 280 0.36 2.46 8.04
CA ALA A 280 0.74 2.07 9.40
C ALA A 280 0.90 0.55 9.57
N ASP A 281 0.25 -0.26 8.78
CA ASP A 281 0.40 -1.72 8.78
C ASP A 281 1.62 -2.23 7.99
N GLY A 282 2.41 -1.32 7.41
CA GLY A 282 3.62 -1.62 6.65
C GLY A 282 3.38 -1.99 5.19
N ARG A 283 2.14 -1.97 4.68
CA ARG A 283 1.84 -2.08 3.25
C ARG A 283 2.05 -0.74 2.56
N VAL A 284 2.14 -0.74 1.24
CA VAL A 284 2.21 0.47 0.43
C VAL A 284 0.94 0.61 -0.41
N LEU A 285 0.25 1.74 -0.25
CA LEU A 285 -0.82 2.17 -1.17
C LEU A 285 -0.18 2.72 -2.44
N SER A 286 -0.68 2.32 -3.60
CA SER A 286 -0.40 2.95 -4.89
C SER A 286 -1.72 3.29 -5.58
N ALA A 287 -1.94 4.56 -5.86
CA ALA A 287 -3.24 5.06 -6.31
C ALA A 287 -3.09 6.23 -7.29
N GLY A 288 -4.21 6.65 -7.88
CA GLY A 288 -4.28 7.81 -8.77
C GLY A 288 -3.63 7.56 -10.13
N GLY A 289 -3.33 8.66 -10.83
CA GLY A 289 -2.91 8.69 -12.23
C GLY A 289 -4.05 9.11 -13.15
N ASN A 290 -3.71 9.66 -14.33
CA ASN A 290 -4.70 10.13 -15.31
C ASN A 290 -5.32 8.98 -16.11
N VAL A 291 -4.68 7.81 -16.12
CA VAL A 291 -5.07 6.64 -16.91
C VAL A 291 -5.40 5.47 -15.98
N GLY A 292 -6.41 4.68 -16.35
CA GLY A 292 -6.81 3.49 -15.60
C GLY A 292 -7.98 3.68 -14.62
N GLY A 293 -8.57 4.88 -14.56
CA GLY A 293 -9.73 5.19 -13.71
C GLY A 293 -9.42 5.29 -12.20
N PRO A 294 -10.41 5.62 -11.36
CA PRO A 294 -10.24 5.80 -9.92
C PRO A 294 -10.12 4.43 -9.23
N ASN A 295 -8.91 3.95 -9.05
CA ASN A 295 -8.61 2.71 -8.34
C ASN A 295 -7.31 2.83 -7.55
N ALA A 296 -7.12 1.89 -6.62
CA ALA A 296 -5.92 1.78 -5.80
C ALA A 296 -5.48 0.32 -5.69
N GLN A 297 -4.20 0.12 -5.45
CA GLN A 297 -3.61 -1.18 -5.18
C GLN A 297 -2.77 -1.12 -3.91
N LEU A 298 -2.79 -2.20 -3.13
CA LEU A 298 -1.94 -2.36 -1.95
C LEU A 298 -0.82 -3.35 -2.28
N PHE A 299 0.41 -2.90 -2.13
CA PHE A 299 1.58 -3.75 -2.20
C PHE A 299 1.95 -4.23 -0.79
N SER A 300 2.12 -5.54 -0.64
CA SER A 300 2.60 -6.17 0.59
C SER A 300 4.09 -6.49 0.43
N PRO A 301 4.99 -5.72 1.07
CA PRO A 301 6.42 -5.96 0.95
C PRO A 301 6.83 -7.34 1.51
N PRO A 302 7.96 -7.91 1.03
CA PRO A 302 8.42 -9.26 1.42
C PRO A 302 8.54 -9.49 2.92
N TYR A 303 8.89 -8.46 3.71
CA TYR A 303 9.01 -8.60 5.16
C TYR A 303 7.68 -9.00 5.83
N LEU A 304 6.52 -8.72 5.25
CA LEU A 304 5.22 -9.13 5.83
C LEU A 304 4.98 -10.64 5.74
N PHE A 305 5.81 -11.37 4.97
CA PHE A 305 5.75 -12.82 4.78
C PHE A 305 6.93 -13.55 5.45
N ALA A 306 7.83 -12.82 6.12
CA ALA A 306 9.06 -13.38 6.70
C ALA A 306 8.90 -13.93 8.12
N GLY A 307 7.68 -14.03 8.62
CA GLY A 307 7.37 -14.60 9.95
C GLY A 307 6.36 -13.78 10.76
N SER A 308 6.23 -14.13 12.04
CA SER A 308 5.28 -13.46 12.95
C SER A 308 5.70 -12.03 13.22
N ARG A 309 4.72 -11.13 13.20
CA ARG A 309 4.92 -9.70 13.48
C ARG A 309 5.11 -9.46 14.99
N PRO A 310 6.11 -8.65 15.40
CA PRO A 310 6.14 -8.15 16.77
C PRO A 310 4.98 -7.16 16.98
N SER A 311 4.53 -7.03 18.22
CA SER A 311 3.45 -6.12 18.60
C SER A 311 3.95 -5.01 19.51
N ILE A 312 3.48 -3.78 19.29
CA ILE A 312 3.63 -2.67 20.23
C ILE A 312 2.38 -2.66 21.11
N THR A 313 2.57 -2.81 22.43
CA THR A 313 1.46 -2.79 23.40
C THR A 313 1.25 -1.41 24.01
N SER A 314 2.30 -0.58 24.03
CA SER A 314 2.23 0.83 24.44
C SER A 314 3.36 1.64 23.81
N ALA A 315 3.07 2.89 23.46
CA ALA A 315 4.06 3.88 23.05
C ALA A 315 3.52 5.29 23.37
N PRO A 316 4.39 6.29 23.57
CA PRO A 316 3.91 7.65 23.78
C PRO A 316 3.26 8.18 22.49
N THR A 317 2.18 8.94 22.65
CA THR A 317 1.51 9.62 21.52
C THR A 317 2.23 10.91 21.10
N SER A 318 3.05 11.48 21.99
CA SER A 318 3.90 12.65 21.72
C SER A 318 5.18 12.60 22.53
N ALA A 319 6.25 13.19 21.99
CA ALA A 319 7.51 13.34 22.72
C ALA A 319 8.37 14.48 22.17
N GLY A 320 9.29 14.96 23.01
CA GLY A 320 10.30 15.96 22.64
C GLY A 320 11.57 15.33 22.07
N TYR A 321 12.43 16.18 21.53
CA TYR A 321 13.71 15.75 20.95
C TYR A 321 14.72 15.30 22.01
N GLY A 322 15.54 14.29 21.64
CA GLY A 322 16.58 13.73 22.47
C GLY A 322 16.09 12.93 23.69
N GLN A 323 14.78 12.79 23.87
CA GLN A 323 14.20 12.01 24.94
C GLN A 323 14.38 10.52 24.71
N THR A 324 14.52 9.77 25.80
CA THR A 324 14.36 8.32 25.80
C THR A 324 12.94 7.99 26.24
N VAL A 325 12.19 7.29 25.37
CA VAL A 325 10.80 6.91 25.61
C VAL A 325 10.66 5.40 25.70
N PHE A 326 9.71 4.93 26.50
CA PHE A 326 9.42 3.53 26.61
C PHE A 326 8.43 3.08 25.53
N VAL A 327 8.75 1.96 24.87
CA VAL A 327 7.88 1.27 23.90
C VAL A 327 7.63 -0.14 24.41
N GLY A 328 6.43 -0.40 24.91
CA GLY A 328 6.02 -1.69 25.44
C GLY A 328 5.85 -2.73 24.34
N THR A 329 6.44 -3.91 24.53
CA THR A 329 6.30 -5.05 23.62
C THR A 329 6.61 -6.35 24.35
N PRO A 330 5.82 -7.43 24.16
CA PRO A 330 6.15 -8.77 24.67
C PRO A 330 7.30 -9.41 23.88
N ASN A 331 7.69 -8.82 22.76
CA ASN A 331 8.70 -9.35 21.83
C ASN A 331 10.08 -8.70 22.02
N ALA A 332 10.33 -8.00 23.15
CA ALA A 332 11.49 -7.14 23.34
C ALA A 332 12.85 -7.82 23.02
N SER A 333 13.04 -9.08 23.42
CA SER A 333 14.27 -9.84 23.18
C SER A 333 14.53 -10.18 21.70
N SER A 334 13.51 -10.15 20.86
CA SER A 334 13.63 -10.44 19.42
C SER A 334 13.77 -9.19 18.54
N ILE A 335 13.63 -7.99 19.14
CA ILE A 335 13.72 -6.73 18.37
C ILE A 335 15.18 -6.40 18.09
N THR A 336 15.46 -6.15 16.81
CA THR A 336 16.80 -5.80 16.32
C THR A 336 16.88 -4.39 15.74
N LYS A 337 15.73 -3.77 15.43
CA LYS A 337 15.68 -2.42 14.87
C LYS A 337 14.43 -1.68 15.35
N VAL A 338 14.58 -0.39 15.61
CA VAL A 338 13.47 0.56 15.82
C VAL A 338 13.60 1.66 14.79
N THR A 339 12.51 1.97 14.09
CA THR A 339 12.52 2.97 13.03
C THR A 339 11.39 3.97 13.19
N LEU A 340 11.66 5.19 12.75
CA LEU A 340 10.75 6.31 12.79
C LEU A 340 10.66 6.92 11.41
N LEU A 341 9.48 6.91 10.79
CA LEU A 341 9.25 7.43 9.44
C LEU A 341 8.25 8.58 9.49
N ARG A 342 8.60 9.71 8.90
CA ARG A 342 7.65 10.81 8.74
C ARG A 342 6.64 10.45 7.68
N GLU A 343 5.38 10.78 7.94
CA GLU A 343 4.30 10.60 6.97
C GLU A 343 4.58 11.39 5.68
N ALA A 344 4.22 10.78 4.55
CA ALA A 344 4.48 11.36 3.24
C ALA A 344 3.37 12.32 2.82
N SER A 345 3.75 13.39 2.13
CA SER A 345 2.86 14.29 1.37
C SER A 345 3.28 14.25 -0.09
N VAL A 346 2.57 13.47 -0.90
CA VAL A 346 3.01 13.13 -2.25
C VAL A 346 2.14 13.79 -3.31
N THR A 347 2.79 14.48 -4.24
CA THR A 347 2.20 14.95 -5.49
C THR A 347 3.25 14.94 -6.59
N HIS A 348 2.89 14.57 -7.82
CA HIS A 348 3.75 14.66 -9.01
C HIS A 348 5.15 14.06 -8.79
N THR A 349 5.23 12.86 -8.18
CA THR A 349 6.46 12.15 -7.81
C THR A 349 7.24 12.73 -6.62
N ASN A 350 6.95 13.95 -6.23
CA ASN A 350 7.61 14.62 -5.11
C ASN A 350 6.92 14.28 -3.79
N SER A 351 7.65 13.75 -2.82
CA SER A 351 7.21 13.63 -1.42
C SER A 351 7.80 14.75 -0.60
N MET A 352 6.95 15.70 -0.20
CA MET A 352 7.37 16.95 0.47
C MET A 352 7.69 16.77 1.96
N SER A 353 7.51 15.57 2.53
CA SER A 353 7.68 15.36 3.98
C SER A 353 8.33 14.04 4.38
N GLN A 354 8.43 13.04 3.51
CA GLN A 354 8.93 11.72 3.86
C GLN A 354 10.39 11.73 4.31
N SER A 355 10.67 11.11 5.46
CA SER A 355 12.02 10.89 5.97
C SER A 355 12.09 9.63 6.83
N PHE A 356 13.30 9.08 7.00
CA PHE A 356 13.55 7.86 7.74
C PHE A 356 14.63 8.06 8.80
N GLN A 357 14.38 7.49 10.00
CA GLN A 357 15.29 7.45 11.13
C GLN A 357 15.42 6.02 11.64
N SER A 358 16.65 5.54 11.85
CA SER A 358 16.91 4.35 12.66
C SER A 358 17.27 4.81 14.06
N LEU A 359 16.53 4.36 15.08
CA LEU A 359 16.67 4.82 16.45
C LEU A 359 17.50 3.82 17.27
N SER A 360 18.32 4.35 18.17
CA SER A 360 18.98 3.54 19.19
C SER A 360 18.00 3.18 20.29
N PHE A 361 18.18 1.99 20.88
CA PHE A 361 17.34 1.52 21.97
C PHE A 361 18.10 0.54 22.87
N THR A 362 17.59 0.36 24.09
CA THR A 362 17.97 -0.72 25.00
C THR A 362 16.76 -1.57 25.32
N THR A 363 16.97 -2.88 25.51
CA THR A 363 15.91 -3.85 25.81
C THR A 363 15.67 -3.94 27.31
N THR A 364 14.41 -4.05 27.72
CA THR A 364 13.96 -4.35 29.07
C THR A 364 13.13 -5.65 29.07
N SER A 365 12.68 -6.13 30.21
CA SER A 365 11.84 -7.34 30.31
C SER A 365 10.45 -7.15 29.66
N THR A 366 9.96 -5.91 29.54
CA THR A 366 8.59 -5.60 29.09
C THR A 366 8.54 -4.71 27.86
N GLY A 367 9.69 -4.31 27.31
CA GLY A 367 9.73 -3.39 26.15
C GLY A 367 11.12 -2.85 25.86
N LEU A 368 11.14 -1.68 25.24
CA LEU A 368 12.34 -1.01 24.76
C LEU A 368 12.39 0.42 25.29
N ASN A 369 13.55 0.85 25.74
CA ASN A 369 13.84 2.27 25.95
C ASN A 369 14.46 2.82 24.67
N VAL A 370 13.72 3.64 23.93
CA VAL A 370 14.06 4.15 22.60
C VAL A 370 14.51 5.61 22.70
N THR A 371 15.68 5.92 22.16
CA THR A 371 16.17 7.31 22.10
C THR A 371 15.67 7.98 20.83
N LEU A 372 14.92 9.06 20.98
CA LEU A 372 14.34 9.82 19.87
C LEU A 372 15.36 10.77 19.23
N PRO A 373 15.08 11.28 18.00
CA PRO A 373 15.96 12.18 17.28
C PRO A 373 16.39 13.38 18.12
N ALA A 374 17.66 13.76 18.03
CA ALA A 374 18.26 14.76 18.90
C ALA A 374 17.69 16.18 18.73
N ASN A 375 17.19 16.51 17.53
CA ASN A 375 16.69 17.86 17.24
C ASN A 375 15.76 17.85 16.00
N ALA A 376 15.11 18.98 15.80
CA ALA A 376 14.14 19.18 14.70
C ALA A 376 14.77 19.28 13.30
N ASN A 377 16.08 19.46 13.18
CA ASN A 377 16.73 19.42 11.85
C ASN A 377 16.78 17.99 11.30
N ILE A 378 16.90 17.01 12.21
CA ILE A 378 16.92 15.59 11.85
C ILE A 378 15.49 15.07 11.63
N ALA A 379 14.56 15.51 12.47
CA ALA A 379 13.16 15.12 12.42
C ALA A 379 12.26 16.35 12.61
N PRO A 380 11.90 17.10 11.54
CA PRO A 380 11.00 18.25 11.65
C PRO A 380 9.73 17.92 12.43
N PRO A 381 9.14 18.86 13.19
CA PRO A 381 7.99 18.59 14.05
C PRO A 381 6.80 18.07 13.21
N GLY A 382 6.06 17.11 13.76
CA GLY A 382 4.93 16.46 13.10
C GLY A 382 4.73 15.03 13.55
N TYR A 383 3.89 14.29 12.83
CA TYR A 383 3.56 12.90 13.12
C TYR A 383 4.47 11.94 12.38
N TYR A 384 4.79 10.85 13.07
CA TYR A 384 5.71 9.81 12.61
C TYR A 384 5.14 8.43 12.89
N LEU A 385 5.42 7.49 12.00
CA LEU A 385 5.18 6.07 12.15
C LEU A 385 6.38 5.44 12.86
N LEU A 386 6.18 4.95 14.10
CA LEU A 386 7.19 4.22 14.88
C LEU A 386 6.98 2.72 14.67
N PHE A 387 7.98 2.04 14.15
CA PHE A 387 7.99 0.59 14.00
C PHE A 387 9.08 -0.05 14.86
N ILE A 388 8.82 -1.26 15.35
CA ILE A 388 9.82 -2.17 15.88
C ILE A 388 9.94 -3.36 14.93
N LEU A 389 11.16 -3.80 14.63
CA LEU A 389 11.42 -4.90 13.70
C LEU A 389 12.17 -6.01 14.41
N ASN A 390 11.76 -7.26 14.16
CA ASN A 390 12.46 -8.45 14.70
C ASN A 390 13.68 -8.83 13.84
N GLY A 391 14.41 -9.87 14.24
CA GLY A 391 15.61 -10.35 13.55
C GLY A 391 15.39 -10.84 12.12
N SER A 392 14.16 -11.18 11.73
CA SER A 392 13.77 -11.50 10.34
C SER A 392 13.38 -10.26 9.52
N GLY A 393 13.48 -9.05 10.10
CA GLY A 393 13.12 -7.80 9.44
C GLY A 393 11.60 -7.54 9.38
N VAL A 394 10.77 -8.33 10.08
CA VAL A 394 9.31 -8.16 10.09
C VAL A 394 8.96 -6.97 10.99
N PRO A 395 8.27 -5.93 10.48
CA PRO A 395 7.86 -4.79 11.29
C PRO A 395 6.58 -5.06 12.08
N SER A 396 6.41 -4.39 13.21
CA SER A 396 5.11 -4.24 13.89
C SER A 396 4.11 -3.48 13.00
N VAL A 397 2.84 -3.40 13.42
CA VAL A 397 2.01 -2.26 13.06
C VAL A 397 2.61 -1.03 13.74
N ALA A 398 2.61 0.12 13.06
CA ALA A 398 3.18 1.34 13.61
C ALA A 398 2.38 1.88 14.78
N SER A 399 3.07 2.45 15.77
CA SER A 399 2.49 3.46 16.66
C SER A 399 2.72 4.84 16.07
N ILE A 400 1.72 5.69 16.10
CA ILE A 400 1.84 7.07 15.65
C ILE A 400 2.33 7.92 16.82
N ILE A 401 3.46 8.60 16.63
CA ILE A 401 4.05 9.50 17.63
C ILE A 401 4.24 10.90 17.06
N GLN A 402 3.83 11.92 17.82
CA GLN A 402 4.05 13.32 17.48
C GLN A 402 5.41 13.80 18.01
N MET A 403 6.29 14.24 17.12
CA MET A 403 7.51 14.95 17.49
C MET A 403 7.21 16.44 17.65
N SER A 404 7.50 16.99 18.82
CA SER A 404 7.17 18.38 19.16
C SER A 404 8.38 19.14 19.71
N THR A 405 8.47 20.45 19.39
CA THR A 405 9.45 21.37 19.97
C THR A 405 9.09 21.80 21.39
N THR A 406 7.83 21.62 21.80
CA THR A 406 7.40 21.83 23.17
C THR A 406 7.95 20.72 24.07
N ALA A 407 8.35 21.06 25.28
CA ALA A 407 8.77 20.06 26.27
C ALA A 407 7.66 19.02 26.44
N SER A 408 8.04 17.76 26.52
CA SER A 408 7.07 16.67 26.79
C SER A 408 6.29 16.99 28.05
N SER A 409 4.98 16.89 27.97
CA SER A 409 4.11 16.98 29.14
C SER A 409 4.03 15.68 29.93
N VAL A 410 4.84 14.66 29.56
CA VAL A 410 4.88 13.35 30.22
C VAL A 410 6.25 13.05 30.77
N GLY A 411 6.30 12.25 31.84
CA GLY A 411 7.49 11.62 32.38
C GLY A 411 7.31 10.09 32.40
N THR A 412 8.38 9.38 32.67
CA THR A 412 8.37 7.92 32.84
C THR A 412 8.20 7.56 34.30
N VAL A 413 7.27 6.68 34.65
CA VAL A 413 7.17 6.11 35.99
C VAL A 413 7.54 4.63 35.95
N THR A 414 8.47 4.22 36.82
CA THR A 414 8.85 2.82 36.99
C THR A 414 8.47 2.36 38.42
N GLY A 415 8.12 1.10 38.56
CA GLY A 415 7.77 0.55 39.89
C GLY A 415 7.61 -0.98 39.89
N LYS A 416 7.13 -1.50 40.97
CA LYS A 416 6.81 -2.95 41.12
C LYS A 416 5.44 -3.15 41.74
N VAL A 417 4.81 -4.26 41.36
CA VAL A 417 3.62 -4.80 42.01
C VAL A 417 3.99 -6.09 42.71
N THR A 418 3.64 -6.20 44.02
CA THR A 418 3.91 -7.38 44.83
C THR A 418 2.66 -7.79 45.58
N ASN A 419 2.65 -9.01 46.12
CA ASN A 419 1.70 -9.43 47.15
C ASN A 419 2.13 -8.95 48.55
N THR A 420 1.35 -9.30 49.58
CA THR A 420 1.60 -8.94 50.99
C THR A 420 2.87 -9.54 51.57
N THR A 421 3.45 -10.59 50.97
CA THR A 421 4.72 -11.20 51.38
C THR A 421 5.92 -10.64 50.66
N GLY A 422 5.70 -9.65 49.72
CA GLY A 422 6.75 -9.04 48.90
C GLY A 422 7.09 -9.82 47.62
N ALA A 423 6.41 -10.96 47.38
CA ALA A 423 6.63 -11.70 46.13
C ALA A 423 6.09 -10.93 44.92
N PRO A 424 6.81 -10.91 43.78
CA PRO A 424 6.39 -10.19 42.61
C PRO A 424 5.11 -10.74 42.00
N ILE A 425 4.25 -9.85 41.50
CA ILE A 425 3.01 -10.19 40.79
C ILE A 425 3.16 -9.87 39.30
N SER A 426 3.16 -10.94 38.51
CA SER A 426 3.17 -10.86 37.05
C SER A 426 1.75 -10.67 36.46
N GLY A 427 1.60 -9.93 35.36
CA GLY A 427 0.32 -9.78 34.66
C GLY A 427 -0.64 -8.78 35.32
N ALA A 428 -0.24 -8.06 36.35
CA ALA A 428 -1.05 -7.00 36.92
C ALA A 428 -1.06 -5.78 35.98
N SER A 429 -2.24 -5.20 35.76
CA SER A 429 -2.39 -3.95 35.03
C SER A 429 -2.12 -2.77 35.95
N VAL A 430 -1.17 -1.91 35.61
CA VAL A 430 -0.93 -0.63 36.29
C VAL A 430 -1.35 0.51 35.36
N SER A 431 -2.23 1.39 35.83
CA SER A 431 -2.79 2.47 35.00
C SER A 431 -2.74 3.81 35.68
N SER A 432 -2.68 4.90 34.87
CA SER A 432 -2.81 6.30 35.31
C SER A 432 -3.24 7.16 34.12
N GLY A 433 -4.28 7.99 34.31
CA GLY A 433 -4.71 8.99 33.32
C GLY A 433 -5.00 8.46 31.91
N GLY A 434 -5.51 7.23 31.79
CA GLY A 434 -5.79 6.56 30.50
C GLY A 434 -4.62 5.77 29.91
N ASN A 435 -3.42 5.88 30.45
CA ASN A 435 -2.25 5.07 30.09
C ASN A 435 -2.15 3.83 30.99
N GLY A 436 -1.63 2.73 30.47
CA GLY A 436 -1.48 1.47 31.22
C GLY A 436 -0.27 0.66 30.82
N ALA A 437 0.21 -0.18 31.76
CA ALA A 437 1.28 -1.14 31.56
C ALA A 437 0.91 -2.45 32.26
N ILE A 438 1.47 -3.56 31.80
CA ILE A 438 1.32 -4.87 32.43
C ILE A 438 2.65 -5.24 33.10
N THR A 439 2.58 -5.75 34.34
CA THR A 439 3.81 -6.15 35.08
C THR A 439 4.47 -7.39 34.48
N GLY A 440 5.80 -7.37 34.41
CA GLY A 440 6.63 -8.51 34.02
C GLY A 440 6.69 -9.63 35.08
N SER A 441 7.43 -10.69 34.81
CA SER A 441 7.63 -11.83 35.72
C SER A 441 8.28 -11.44 37.05
N ASP A 442 9.01 -10.34 37.06
CA ASP A 442 9.66 -9.75 38.27
C ASP A 442 8.76 -8.69 38.95
N GLY A 443 7.50 -8.60 38.55
CA GLY A 443 6.53 -7.63 39.04
C GLY A 443 6.79 -6.19 38.61
N ALA A 444 7.83 -5.91 37.81
CA ALA A 444 8.17 -4.56 37.37
C ALA A 444 7.21 -4.04 36.31
N TYR A 445 6.98 -2.73 36.31
CA TYR A 445 6.26 -1.99 35.24
C TYR A 445 6.97 -0.69 34.89
N THR A 446 6.70 -0.21 33.69
CA THR A 446 7.13 1.11 33.19
C THR A 446 5.96 1.77 32.47
N LEU A 447 5.62 2.99 32.83
CA LEU A 447 4.43 3.70 32.35
C LEU A 447 4.78 5.15 32.02
N GLN A 448 4.25 5.65 30.91
CA GLN A 448 4.29 7.08 30.59
C GLN A 448 3.11 7.77 31.26
N VAL A 449 3.37 8.84 32.02
CA VAL A 449 2.37 9.54 32.82
C VAL A 449 2.53 11.03 32.64
N SER A 450 1.43 11.79 32.54
CA SER A 450 1.46 13.25 32.46
C SER A 450 2.20 13.87 33.64
N ALA A 451 3.02 14.87 33.38
CA ALA A 451 3.74 15.59 34.42
C ALA A 451 2.76 16.24 35.41
N GLY A 452 3.13 16.24 36.68
CA GLY A 452 2.29 16.66 37.80
C GLY A 452 2.02 15.52 38.78
N THR A 453 1.07 15.71 39.67
CA THR A 453 0.63 14.65 40.60
C THR A 453 -0.32 13.69 39.89
N ALA A 454 0.03 12.42 39.86
CA ALA A 454 -0.72 11.35 39.19
C ALA A 454 -1.01 10.20 40.17
N THR A 455 -2.14 9.56 40.03
CA THR A 455 -2.51 8.35 40.78
C THR A 455 -2.24 7.13 39.90
N LEU A 456 -1.40 6.24 40.39
CA LEU A 456 -1.17 4.91 39.82
C LEU A 456 -2.15 3.93 40.44
N THR A 457 -2.76 3.05 39.68
CA THR A 457 -3.64 2.00 40.18
C THR A 457 -3.20 0.66 39.62
N ALA A 458 -2.85 -0.28 40.50
CA ALA A 458 -2.58 -1.66 40.13
C ALA A 458 -3.82 -2.53 40.32
N ALA A 459 -4.18 -3.34 39.34
CA ALA A 459 -5.34 -4.23 39.33
C ALA A 459 -4.97 -5.58 38.72
N LEU A 460 -5.44 -6.66 39.37
CA LEU A 460 -5.35 -8.03 38.87
C LEU A 460 -6.58 -8.80 39.34
N ALA A 461 -7.19 -9.59 38.46
CA ALA A 461 -8.30 -10.46 38.86
C ALA A 461 -7.91 -11.38 40.03
N GLY A 462 -8.73 -11.43 41.09
CA GLY A 462 -8.45 -12.16 42.32
C GLY A 462 -7.68 -11.39 43.38
N TYR A 463 -7.44 -10.09 43.12
CA TYR A 463 -6.77 -9.21 44.09
C TYR A 463 -7.59 -7.92 44.28
N GLN A 464 -7.45 -7.31 45.47
CA GLN A 464 -7.90 -5.94 45.68
C GLN A 464 -6.96 -4.98 44.99
N ASN A 465 -7.50 -3.95 44.34
CA ASN A 465 -6.70 -2.88 43.68
C ASN A 465 -5.91 -2.13 44.76
N ALA A 466 -4.67 -1.75 44.38
CA ALA A 466 -3.85 -0.84 45.18
C ALA A 466 -3.62 0.44 44.36
N SER A 467 -3.56 1.56 45.06
CA SER A 467 -3.32 2.86 44.42
C SER A 467 -2.28 3.67 45.16
N GLU A 468 -1.47 4.43 44.46
CA GLU A 468 -0.43 5.32 44.96
C GLU A 468 -0.44 6.64 44.21
N SER A 469 -0.08 7.73 44.89
CA SER A 469 0.10 9.04 44.28
C SER A 469 1.59 9.29 44.06
N VAL A 470 1.95 9.65 42.82
CA VAL A 470 3.34 9.93 42.42
C VAL A 470 3.44 11.30 41.77
N THR A 471 4.52 12.04 42.07
CA THR A 471 4.80 13.30 41.38
C THR A 471 5.73 13.03 40.19
N VAL A 472 5.23 13.28 38.99
CA VAL A 472 5.91 13.03 37.72
C VAL A 472 6.50 14.32 37.18
N THR A 473 7.81 14.32 36.91
CA THR A 473 8.49 15.44 36.25
C THR A 473 8.62 15.14 34.77
N ALA A 474 8.24 16.11 33.93
CA ALA A 474 8.32 16.00 32.47
C ALA A 474 9.73 15.60 32.00
N GLY A 475 9.80 14.60 31.12
CA GLY A 475 11.06 14.10 30.56
C GLY A 475 11.97 13.33 31.51
N GLN A 476 11.58 13.14 32.79
CA GLN A 476 12.35 12.41 33.80
C GLN A 476 11.72 11.05 34.09
N THR A 477 12.56 10.13 34.62
CA THR A 477 12.08 8.87 35.19
C THR A 477 11.89 9.01 36.69
N THR A 478 10.66 8.71 37.15
CA THR A 478 10.29 8.73 38.57
C THR A 478 10.12 7.27 39.02
N GLN A 479 10.79 6.88 40.10
CA GLN A 479 10.57 5.59 40.75
C GLN A 479 9.37 5.70 41.68
N ALA A 480 8.33 4.94 41.45
CA ALA A 480 7.16 4.83 42.34
C ALA A 480 7.44 3.84 43.47
N ALA A 481 6.72 3.99 44.59
CA ALA A 481 6.75 2.98 45.64
C ALA A 481 6.16 1.66 45.14
N THR A 482 6.37 0.59 45.84
CA THR A 482 5.82 -0.73 45.46
C THR A 482 4.34 -0.79 45.75
N LEU A 483 3.53 -1.09 44.74
CA LEU A 483 2.10 -1.33 44.90
C LEU A 483 1.86 -2.77 45.40
N GLN A 484 1.32 -2.88 46.59
CA GLN A 484 0.96 -4.19 47.17
C GLN A 484 -0.53 -4.49 46.91
N ILE A 485 -0.80 -5.57 46.18
CA ILE A 485 -2.17 -6.05 45.96
C ILE A 485 -2.44 -7.29 46.81
N VAL A 486 -3.63 -7.35 47.41
CA VAL A 486 -4.04 -8.36 48.36
C VAL A 486 -4.95 -9.39 47.70
N PRO A 487 -4.68 -10.71 47.78
CA PRO A 487 -5.60 -11.73 47.29
C PRO A 487 -6.98 -11.61 47.92
N VAL A 488 -8.02 -11.78 47.14
CA VAL A 488 -9.39 -11.90 47.64
C VAL A 488 -9.88 -13.34 47.51
N SER A 489 -10.71 -13.81 48.47
CA SER A 489 -11.31 -15.14 48.38
C SER A 489 -12.08 -15.33 47.07
N PRO A 490 -11.95 -16.49 46.42
CA PRO A 490 -12.72 -16.74 45.18
C PRO A 490 -14.22 -16.83 45.46
N GLY A 491 -15.03 -16.54 44.50
CA GLY A 491 -16.47 -16.77 44.48
C GLY A 491 -16.87 -17.78 43.40
N ASN A 492 -18.15 -18.05 43.28
CA ASN A 492 -18.69 -18.88 42.20
C ASN A 492 -19.56 -18.00 41.27
N VAL A 493 -19.69 -18.39 40.01
CA VAL A 493 -20.60 -17.75 39.06
C VAL A 493 -21.51 -18.80 38.45
N THR A 494 -22.79 -18.50 38.40
CA THR A 494 -23.78 -19.30 37.67
C THR A 494 -24.45 -18.44 36.61
N GLY A 495 -24.83 -19.06 35.50
CA GLY A 495 -25.49 -18.34 34.40
C GLY A 495 -26.10 -19.32 33.40
N SER A 496 -26.53 -18.79 32.27
CA SER A 496 -27.08 -19.60 31.16
C SER A 496 -26.54 -19.12 29.81
N VAL A 497 -26.45 -20.07 28.87
CA VAL A 497 -26.18 -19.81 27.46
C VAL A 497 -27.46 -20.13 26.71
N VAL A 498 -27.98 -19.14 25.95
CA VAL A 498 -29.28 -19.24 25.27
C VAL A 498 -29.14 -18.85 23.80
N ASN A 499 -30.06 -19.28 22.95
CA ASN A 499 -30.19 -18.75 21.59
C ASN A 499 -30.99 -17.43 21.58
N SER A 500 -31.16 -16.82 20.39
CA SER A 500 -31.92 -15.56 20.21
C SER A 500 -33.39 -15.62 20.61
N SER A 501 -33.98 -16.81 20.73
CA SER A 501 -35.34 -17.01 21.24
C SER A 501 -35.40 -17.30 22.74
N GLY A 502 -34.24 -17.25 23.45
CA GLY A 502 -34.19 -17.52 24.89
C GLY A 502 -34.15 -19.00 25.28
N THR A 503 -34.07 -19.93 24.32
CA THR A 503 -33.95 -21.36 24.59
C THR A 503 -32.51 -21.70 24.97
N GLY A 504 -32.34 -22.53 26.04
CA GLY A 504 -31.02 -22.97 26.51
C GLY A 504 -30.26 -23.75 25.46
N LEU A 505 -28.95 -23.47 25.36
CA LEU A 505 -28.02 -24.14 24.44
C LEU A 505 -27.11 -25.08 25.21
N SER A 506 -27.24 -26.38 24.96
CA SER A 506 -26.43 -27.45 25.56
C SER A 506 -25.05 -27.53 24.90
N GLY A 507 -24.03 -27.86 25.68
CA GLY A 507 -22.68 -28.14 25.16
C GLY A 507 -21.86 -26.91 24.72
N ALA A 508 -22.32 -25.70 25.02
CA ALA A 508 -21.54 -24.49 24.77
C ALA A 508 -20.33 -24.45 25.72
N SER A 509 -19.16 -24.21 25.18
CA SER A 509 -17.96 -23.96 25.97
C SER A 509 -18.01 -22.58 26.59
N VAL A 510 -17.93 -22.50 27.93
CA VAL A 510 -17.99 -21.24 28.68
C VAL A 510 -16.65 -21.03 29.39
N THR A 511 -15.99 -19.88 29.12
CA THR A 511 -14.67 -19.58 29.64
C THR A 511 -14.62 -18.23 30.35
N ALA A 512 -13.96 -18.16 31.51
CA ALA A 512 -13.67 -16.91 32.21
C ALA A 512 -12.53 -17.10 33.21
N GLY A 513 -11.64 -16.13 33.35
CA GLY A 513 -10.55 -16.14 34.34
C GLY A 513 -9.61 -17.36 34.28
N GLY A 514 -9.45 -17.95 33.07
CA GLY A 514 -8.64 -19.18 32.88
C GLY A 514 -9.40 -20.48 33.19
N LEU A 515 -10.65 -20.41 33.66
CA LEU A 515 -11.51 -21.56 33.91
C LEU A 515 -12.40 -21.84 32.68
N THR A 516 -12.74 -23.10 32.47
CA THR A 516 -13.63 -23.56 31.39
C THR A 516 -14.67 -24.53 31.96
N THR A 517 -15.91 -24.38 31.53
CA THR A 517 -17.02 -25.31 31.77
C THR A 517 -17.84 -25.48 30.52
N THR A 518 -18.80 -26.39 30.52
CA THR A 518 -19.79 -26.61 29.44
C THR A 518 -21.18 -26.39 29.96
N SER A 519 -22.04 -25.76 29.12
CA SER A 519 -23.45 -25.60 29.47
C SER A 519 -24.22 -26.93 29.46
N ALA A 520 -25.11 -27.12 30.44
CA ALA A 520 -25.98 -28.26 30.58
C ALA A 520 -27.10 -28.27 29.50
N ALA A 521 -28.00 -29.30 29.57
CA ALA A 521 -29.08 -29.46 28.59
C ALA A 521 -30.09 -28.30 28.58
N ASP A 522 -30.26 -27.60 29.67
CA ASP A 522 -31.08 -26.40 29.82
C ASP A 522 -30.32 -25.08 29.53
N GLY A 523 -29.06 -25.18 29.12
CA GLY A 523 -28.18 -24.06 28.89
C GLY A 523 -27.46 -23.52 30.12
N SER A 524 -27.77 -24.03 31.34
CA SER A 524 -27.14 -23.55 32.57
C SER A 524 -25.65 -23.91 32.66
N TYR A 525 -24.85 -23.07 33.34
CA TYR A 525 -23.45 -23.33 33.62
C TYR A 525 -23.05 -22.83 35.02
N ALA A 526 -21.98 -23.41 35.55
CA ALA A 526 -21.34 -22.94 36.77
C ALA A 526 -19.81 -22.86 36.59
N LEU A 527 -19.20 -21.77 37.04
CA LEU A 527 -17.78 -21.55 37.14
C LEU A 527 -17.44 -21.39 38.65
N ASN A 528 -16.78 -22.35 39.19
CA ASN A 528 -16.40 -22.36 40.62
C ASN A 528 -14.98 -21.83 40.82
N ASN A 529 -14.74 -21.28 42.01
CA ASN A 529 -13.45 -20.72 42.39
C ASN A 529 -12.95 -19.59 41.46
N MET A 530 -13.87 -18.76 40.98
CA MET A 530 -13.59 -17.58 40.18
C MET A 530 -12.89 -16.51 41.04
N PRO A 531 -11.82 -15.88 40.54
CA PRO A 531 -11.28 -14.70 41.18
C PRO A 531 -12.35 -13.63 41.41
N ALA A 532 -12.44 -13.07 42.61
CA ALA A 532 -13.38 -11.98 42.87
C ALA A 532 -12.97 -10.72 42.08
N GLY A 533 -13.98 -9.96 41.63
CA GLY A 533 -13.80 -8.76 40.80
C GLY A 533 -14.49 -8.85 39.44
N SER A 534 -14.38 -7.81 38.64
CA SER A 534 -15.02 -7.77 37.32
C SER A 534 -14.31 -8.72 36.34
N THR A 535 -15.12 -9.59 35.73
CA THR A 535 -14.63 -10.58 34.76
C THR A 535 -15.56 -10.68 33.55
N THR A 536 -15.02 -10.97 32.39
CA THR A 536 -15.79 -11.25 31.18
C THR A 536 -15.91 -12.76 30.99
N ILE A 537 -17.13 -13.25 30.89
CA ILE A 537 -17.45 -14.63 30.58
C ILE A 537 -17.75 -14.72 29.10
N LYS A 538 -17.08 -15.64 28.40
CA LYS A 538 -17.27 -15.89 26.95
C LYS A 538 -17.91 -17.26 26.78
N ALA A 539 -18.86 -17.36 25.85
CA ALA A 539 -19.43 -18.63 25.43
C ALA A 539 -19.27 -18.84 23.93
N SER A 540 -19.02 -20.09 23.54
CA SER A 540 -18.91 -20.48 22.13
C SER A 540 -19.54 -21.86 21.91
N LEU A 541 -20.21 -22.04 20.78
CA LEU A 541 -20.83 -23.29 20.35
C LEU A 541 -20.68 -23.40 18.82
N THR A 542 -20.37 -24.61 18.35
CA THR A 542 -20.26 -24.84 16.88
C THR A 542 -21.59 -24.52 16.21
N GLY A 543 -21.56 -23.72 15.14
CA GLY A 543 -22.72 -23.23 14.42
C GLY A 543 -23.33 -21.93 14.95
N PHE A 544 -22.70 -21.32 15.96
CA PHE A 544 -23.11 -20.04 16.53
C PHE A 544 -21.94 -19.03 16.56
N GLN A 545 -22.28 -17.75 16.56
CA GLN A 545 -21.33 -16.69 16.87
C GLN A 545 -21.06 -16.69 18.39
N SER A 546 -19.81 -16.51 18.79
CA SER A 546 -19.43 -16.39 20.19
C SER A 546 -20.10 -15.19 20.85
N GLY A 547 -20.58 -15.37 22.06
CA GLY A 547 -21.17 -14.32 22.90
C GLY A 547 -20.34 -14.08 24.15
N SER A 548 -20.57 -12.95 24.83
CA SER A 548 -19.95 -12.67 26.11
C SER A 548 -20.83 -11.80 27.00
N THR A 549 -20.62 -11.92 28.31
CA THR A 549 -21.21 -11.05 29.32
C THR A 549 -20.16 -10.69 30.37
N THR A 550 -20.35 -9.59 31.09
CA THR A 550 -19.46 -9.17 32.18
C THR A 550 -20.21 -9.29 33.51
N VAL A 551 -19.53 -9.82 34.52
CA VAL A 551 -20.07 -9.99 35.88
C VAL A 551 -19.00 -9.56 36.89
N THR A 552 -19.43 -8.98 38.01
CA THR A 552 -18.57 -8.74 39.16
C THR A 552 -18.70 -9.90 40.16
N VAL A 553 -17.68 -10.77 40.18
CA VAL A 553 -17.64 -11.93 41.10
C VAL A 553 -17.50 -11.44 42.53
N VAL A 554 -18.45 -11.82 43.39
CA VAL A 554 -18.40 -11.49 44.81
C VAL A 554 -17.61 -12.57 45.55
N ALA A 555 -16.64 -12.12 46.37
CA ALA A 555 -15.79 -13.02 47.17
C ALA A 555 -16.65 -13.93 48.10
N ALA A 556 -16.31 -15.20 48.12
CA ALA A 556 -16.94 -16.25 48.97
C ALA A 556 -18.47 -16.42 48.76
N ALA A 557 -19.00 -15.92 47.63
CA ALA A 557 -20.42 -15.99 47.26
C ALA A 557 -20.62 -16.57 45.86
N THR A 558 -21.87 -16.98 45.57
CA THR A 558 -22.32 -17.33 44.21
C THR A 558 -22.98 -16.13 43.56
N THR A 559 -22.41 -15.64 42.43
CA THR A 559 -22.91 -14.50 41.71
C THR A 559 -23.62 -14.96 40.43
N PRO A 560 -24.91 -14.60 40.21
CA PRO A 560 -25.61 -14.89 38.97
C PRO A 560 -25.09 -13.94 37.87
N ALA A 561 -24.73 -14.52 36.74
CA ALA A 561 -24.38 -13.78 35.54
C ALA A 561 -25.56 -13.62 34.60
N PRO A 562 -25.67 -12.49 33.87
CA PRO A 562 -26.64 -12.36 32.79
C PRO A 562 -26.49 -13.48 31.74
N ALA A 563 -27.60 -13.92 31.17
CA ALA A 563 -27.59 -14.94 30.11
C ALA A 563 -26.71 -14.50 28.91
N ILE A 564 -25.92 -15.43 28.41
CA ILE A 564 -25.14 -15.21 27.20
C ILE A 564 -25.94 -15.70 26.01
N THR A 565 -26.36 -14.77 25.14
CA THR A 565 -27.08 -15.11 23.92
C THR A 565 -26.10 -15.40 22.80
N LEU A 566 -26.16 -16.61 22.23
CA LEU A 566 -25.45 -16.97 21.01
C LEU A 566 -26.41 -16.89 19.82
N VAL A 567 -26.02 -16.18 18.80
CA VAL A 567 -26.76 -16.05 17.55
C VAL A 567 -26.24 -17.10 16.56
N SER A 568 -27.14 -17.78 15.84
CA SER A 568 -26.73 -18.73 14.80
C SER A 568 -25.71 -18.10 13.86
N GLY A 569 -24.63 -18.78 13.59
CA GLY A 569 -23.56 -18.35 12.70
C GLY A 569 -23.99 -18.33 11.23
N SER A 570 -25.17 -18.82 10.91
CA SER A 570 -25.77 -18.83 9.57
C SER A 570 -27.25 -18.55 9.61
N GLY A 571 -27.77 -18.05 8.50
CA GLY A 571 -29.20 -17.91 8.23
C GLY A 571 -29.57 -18.63 6.92
N SER A 572 -30.75 -18.32 6.41
CA SER A 572 -31.21 -18.76 5.09
C SER A 572 -31.57 -17.56 4.22
N ILE A 573 -31.52 -17.74 2.90
CA ILE A 573 -32.02 -16.76 1.95
C ILE A 573 -33.02 -17.49 1.05
N ALA A 574 -34.23 -16.95 0.94
CA ALA A 574 -35.24 -17.45 0.03
C ALA A 574 -35.72 -16.34 -0.90
N GLY A 575 -36.23 -16.71 -2.05
CA GLY A 575 -36.71 -15.73 -3.01
C GLY A 575 -37.23 -16.36 -4.29
N ASN A 576 -37.44 -15.50 -5.28
CA ASN A 576 -37.99 -15.87 -6.57
C ASN A 576 -37.16 -15.24 -7.70
N VAL A 577 -36.93 -15.99 -8.78
CA VAL A 577 -36.28 -15.53 -10.00
C VAL A 577 -37.30 -15.47 -11.12
N LYS A 578 -37.48 -14.27 -11.71
CA LYS A 578 -38.41 -13.99 -12.81
C LYS A 578 -37.70 -13.34 -13.99
N SER A 579 -38.24 -13.46 -15.17
CA SER A 579 -37.84 -12.67 -16.33
C SER A 579 -38.34 -11.22 -16.22
N SER A 580 -37.83 -10.33 -17.06
CA SER A 580 -38.30 -8.95 -17.16
C SER A 580 -39.77 -8.82 -17.61
N THR A 581 -40.39 -9.89 -18.15
CA THR A 581 -41.81 -10.01 -18.47
C THR A 581 -42.66 -10.56 -17.33
N GLY A 582 -42.05 -10.86 -16.19
CA GLY A 582 -42.73 -11.40 -14.99
C GLY A 582 -42.90 -12.93 -14.94
N ALA A 583 -42.49 -13.65 -16.01
CA ALA A 583 -42.57 -15.12 -16.03
C ALA A 583 -41.53 -15.74 -15.09
N ALA A 584 -41.91 -16.80 -14.36
CA ALA A 584 -41.00 -17.56 -13.49
C ALA A 584 -39.88 -18.21 -14.33
N ILE A 585 -38.68 -18.21 -13.83
CA ILE A 585 -37.53 -18.89 -14.46
C ILE A 585 -37.20 -20.13 -13.63
N ALA A 586 -37.56 -21.31 -14.13
CA ALA A 586 -37.18 -22.59 -13.53
C ALA A 586 -35.75 -22.97 -13.87
N GLY A 587 -35.02 -23.63 -12.97
CA GLY A 587 -33.66 -24.05 -13.18
C GLY A 587 -32.61 -22.92 -13.16
N ALA A 588 -33.00 -21.70 -12.78
CA ALA A 588 -32.03 -20.62 -12.55
C ALA A 588 -31.13 -20.95 -11.34
N SER A 589 -29.84 -20.70 -11.46
CA SER A 589 -28.87 -20.84 -10.38
C SER A 589 -28.78 -19.54 -9.59
N VAL A 590 -28.96 -19.61 -8.27
CA VAL A 590 -28.71 -18.51 -7.34
C VAL A 590 -27.65 -18.95 -6.37
N GLY A 591 -26.55 -18.18 -6.27
CA GLY A 591 -25.41 -18.60 -5.46
C GLY A 591 -24.65 -17.45 -4.83
N PHE A 592 -23.86 -17.80 -3.82
CA PHE A 592 -22.84 -16.95 -3.19
C PHE A 592 -21.53 -17.75 -3.11
N GLY A 593 -20.44 -17.15 -2.64
CA GLY A 593 -19.11 -17.79 -2.59
C GLY A 593 -18.99 -19.10 -1.77
N GLY A 594 -20.08 -19.56 -1.11
CA GLY A 594 -20.10 -20.77 -0.30
C GLY A 594 -21.22 -21.76 -0.63
N GLY A 595 -22.08 -21.51 -1.64
CA GLY A 595 -23.15 -22.43 -2.00
C GLY A 595 -24.07 -21.91 -3.07
N THR A 596 -24.83 -22.84 -3.70
CA THR A 596 -25.80 -22.54 -4.75
C THR A 596 -27.12 -23.25 -4.52
N ALA A 597 -28.23 -22.69 -4.98
CA ALA A 597 -29.52 -23.31 -5.11
C ALA A 597 -30.06 -23.10 -6.52
N THR A 598 -30.91 -24.04 -6.98
CA THR A 598 -31.64 -23.95 -8.25
C THR A 598 -33.08 -23.62 -7.99
N THR A 599 -33.68 -22.80 -8.84
CA THR A 599 -35.10 -22.46 -8.74
C THR A 599 -36.00 -23.62 -9.19
N ASP A 600 -37.14 -23.80 -8.49
CA ASP A 600 -38.21 -24.73 -8.83
C ASP A 600 -39.01 -24.28 -10.08
N ALA A 601 -40.07 -25.03 -10.42
CA ALA A 601 -40.93 -24.71 -11.56
C ALA A 601 -41.64 -23.32 -11.44
N ASN A 602 -41.78 -22.80 -10.22
CA ASN A 602 -42.38 -21.50 -9.94
C ASN A 602 -41.33 -20.38 -9.81
N GLY A 603 -40.06 -20.70 -10.06
CA GLY A 603 -38.95 -19.76 -9.94
C GLY A 603 -38.49 -19.56 -8.49
N ASN A 604 -38.97 -20.31 -7.48
CA ASN A 604 -38.57 -20.14 -6.09
C ASN A 604 -37.26 -20.88 -5.79
N TYR A 605 -36.47 -20.34 -4.87
CA TYR A 605 -35.26 -20.97 -4.37
C TYR A 605 -35.07 -20.73 -2.87
N THR A 606 -34.29 -21.58 -2.24
CA THR A 606 -33.85 -21.40 -0.84
C THR A 606 -32.37 -21.80 -0.71
N LEU A 607 -31.57 -20.91 -0.18
CA LEU A 607 -30.21 -21.13 0.25
C LEU A 607 -30.18 -21.26 1.76
N THR A 608 -29.65 -22.36 2.27
CA THR A 608 -29.49 -22.61 3.72
C THR A 608 -28.00 -22.54 4.10
N GLY A 609 -27.71 -22.32 5.39
CA GLY A 609 -26.36 -22.27 5.89
C GLY A 609 -25.54 -21.04 5.39
N VAL A 610 -26.20 -19.96 5.00
CA VAL A 610 -25.56 -18.75 4.53
C VAL A 610 -24.96 -18.01 5.73
N PRO A 611 -23.66 -17.65 5.70
CA PRO A 611 -23.02 -16.91 6.80
C PRO A 611 -23.74 -15.59 7.08
N VAL A 612 -23.81 -15.20 8.36
CA VAL A 612 -24.37 -13.91 8.77
C VAL A 612 -23.53 -12.75 8.23
N GLY A 613 -24.18 -11.63 7.97
CA GLY A 613 -23.58 -10.44 7.38
C GLY A 613 -24.09 -10.18 5.98
N THR A 614 -23.46 -9.22 5.29
CA THR A 614 -23.86 -8.90 3.91
C THR A 614 -23.16 -9.84 2.94
N VAL A 615 -23.93 -10.61 2.19
CA VAL A 615 -23.43 -11.51 1.14
C VAL A 615 -23.85 -11.02 -0.23
N GLN A 616 -22.99 -11.24 -1.22
CA GLN A 616 -23.31 -10.99 -2.62
C GLN A 616 -23.93 -12.27 -3.21
N LEU A 617 -25.17 -12.16 -3.70
CA LEU A 617 -25.84 -13.23 -4.44
C LEU A 617 -25.76 -12.94 -5.93
N VAL A 618 -25.52 -13.98 -6.71
CA VAL A 618 -25.58 -13.94 -8.17
C VAL A 618 -26.68 -14.88 -8.64
N ALA A 619 -27.65 -14.34 -9.35
CA ALA A 619 -28.65 -15.13 -10.05
C ALA A 619 -28.31 -15.21 -11.54
N SER A 620 -28.34 -16.42 -12.12
CA SER A 620 -28.05 -16.68 -13.53
C SER A 620 -28.94 -17.76 -14.10
N ALA A 621 -29.31 -17.64 -15.37
CA ALA A 621 -30.07 -18.66 -16.10
C ALA A 621 -29.67 -18.63 -17.59
N SER A 622 -29.77 -19.78 -18.26
CA SER A 622 -29.48 -19.87 -19.69
C SER A 622 -30.42 -18.94 -20.48
N GLY A 623 -29.86 -18.08 -21.32
CA GLY A 623 -30.60 -17.09 -22.11
C GLY A 623 -30.92 -15.80 -21.37
N PHE A 624 -30.37 -15.57 -20.17
CA PHE A 624 -30.61 -14.36 -19.38
C PHE A 624 -29.27 -13.72 -18.94
N GLN A 625 -29.32 -12.42 -18.72
CA GLN A 625 -28.18 -11.70 -18.09
C GLN A 625 -28.16 -11.99 -16.59
N SER A 626 -26.97 -12.28 -16.07
CA SER A 626 -26.78 -12.49 -14.61
C SER A 626 -27.02 -11.19 -13.85
N VAL A 627 -27.68 -11.29 -12.69
CA VAL A 627 -27.90 -10.16 -11.78
C VAL A 627 -27.24 -10.45 -10.45
N THR A 628 -26.55 -9.46 -9.93
CA THR A 628 -25.90 -9.52 -8.59
C THR A 628 -26.64 -8.59 -7.63
N GLN A 629 -26.92 -9.07 -6.42
CA GLN A 629 -27.59 -8.31 -5.36
C GLN A 629 -26.94 -8.60 -4.01
N SER A 630 -26.77 -7.54 -3.20
CA SER A 630 -26.35 -7.67 -1.80
C SER A 630 -27.52 -7.99 -0.90
N VAL A 631 -27.37 -8.97 0.00
CA VAL A 631 -28.41 -9.37 0.98
C VAL A 631 -27.77 -9.47 2.35
N THR A 632 -28.40 -8.85 3.34
CA THR A 632 -27.99 -8.99 4.73
C THR A 632 -28.67 -10.21 5.35
N VAL A 633 -27.84 -11.15 5.84
CA VAL A 633 -28.28 -12.40 6.48
C VAL A 633 -28.18 -12.26 7.98
N THR A 634 -29.28 -12.53 8.69
CA THR A 634 -29.33 -12.57 10.14
C THR A 634 -29.38 -14.03 10.61
N GLY A 635 -28.57 -14.35 11.62
CA GLY A 635 -28.49 -15.74 12.15
C GLY A 635 -29.82 -16.30 12.56
N GLY A 636 -30.10 -17.54 12.15
CA GLY A 636 -31.31 -18.25 12.42
C GLY A 636 -32.58 -17.80 11.67
N ASN A 637 -32.48 -16.73 10.88
CA ASN A 637 -33.62 -16.16 10.12
C ASN A 637 -33.47 -16.42 8.62
N THR A 638 -34.58 -16.29 7.90
CA THR A 638 -34.62 -16.32 6.44
C THR A 638 -34.75 -14.89 5.91
N SER A 639 -33.72 -14.43 5.16
CA SER A 639 -33.75 -13.17 4.43
C SER A 639 -34.38 -13.38 3.05
N THR A 640 -35.05 -12.36 2.51
CA THR A 640 -35.67 -12.46 1.18
C THR A 640 -34.81 -11.75 0.13
N ALA A 641 -34.61 -12.42 -1.02
CA ALA A 641 -33.98 -11.84 -2.20
C ALA A 641 -34.67 -12.30 -3.48
N ASN A 642 -35.26 -11.38 -4.21
CA ASN A 642 -35.91 -11.65 -5.49
C ASN A 642 -35.10 -11.08 -6.63
N PHE A 643 -35.03 -11.81 -7.75
CA PHE A 643 -34.27 -11.43 -8.94
C PHE A 643 -35.18 -11.28 -10.15
N THR A 644 -34.91 -10.23 -10.94
CA THR A 644 -35.52 -10.07 -12.26
C THR A 644 -34.40 -10.11 -13.27
N LEU A 645 -34.35 -11.15 -14.12
CA LEU A 645 -33.31 -11.31 -15.14
C LEU A 645 -33.82 -10.77 -16.47
N ALA A 646 -33.06 -9.86 -17.08
CA ALA A 646 -33.29 -9.45 -18.46
C ALA A 646 -32.83 -10.59 -19.40
N ALA A 647 -33.49 -10.72 -20.55
CA ALA A 647 -33.00 -11.62 -21.58
C ALA A 647 -31.55 -11.29 -21.92
N GLY A 648 -30.66 -12.25 -21.79
CA GLY A 648 -29.24 -12.12 -22.08
C GLY A 648 -29.02 -12.05 -23.59
N ALA A 649 -27.93 -11.52 -24.04
CA ALA A 649 -27.45 -11.81 -25.36
C ALA A 649 -27.22 -13.35 -25.42
N ALA A 650 -27.94 -14.01 -26.32
CA ALA A 650 -27.88 -15.46 -26.44
C ALA A 650 -26.41 -15.86 -26.71
N THR A 651 -25.92 -16.89 -26.02
CA THR A 651 -24.61 -17.47 -26.31
C THR A 651 -24.73 -18.64 -27.25
N GLY A 652 -23.73 -18.86 -28.07
CA GLY A 652 -23.61 -20.04 -28.94
C GLY A 652 -22.31 -20.80 -28.66
N THR A 653 -22.04 -21.80 -29.46
CA THR A 653 -20.81 -22.57 -29.48
C THR A 653 -20.02 -22.22 -30.75
N VAL A 654 -18.70 -22.06 -30.65
CA VAL A 654 -17.83 -21.97 -31.82
C VAL A 654 -16.91 -23.19 -31.83
N THR A 655 -16.96 -23.95 -32.89
CA THR A 655 -16.06 -25.10 -33.12
C THR A 655 -15.29 -24.98 -34.44
N GLY A 656 -14.19 -25.64 -34.57
CA GLY A 656 -13.44 -25.62 -35.83
C GLY A 656 -12.10 -26.35 -35.73
N LYS A 657 -11.34 -26.30 -36.81
CA LYS A 657 -10.00 -26.89 -36.88
C LYS A 657 -8.93 -25.82 -37.00
N ILE A 658 -7.83 -26.03 -36.30
CA ILE A 658 -6.61 -25.26 -36.54
C ILE A 658 -5.70 -26.07 -37.44
N THR A 659 -5.29 -25.47 -38.56
CA THR A 659 -4.43 -26.09 -39.55
C THR A 659 -3.22 -25.20 -39.87
N ASN A 660 -2.17 -25.82 -40.34
CA ASN A 660 -1.04 -25.08 -40.91
C ASN A 660 -1.44 -24.44 -42.23
N ALA A 661 -1.25 -23.15 -42.34
CA ALA A 661 -1.66 -22.36 -43.50
C ALA A 661 -1.03 -22.77 -44.82
N SER A 662 0.18 -23.34 -44.79
CA SER A 662 0.92 -23.76 -46.00
C SER A 662 0.71 -25.23 -46.39
N SER A 663 0.63 -26.15 -45.40
CA SER A 663 0.57 -27.60 -45.65
C SER A 663 -0.83 -28.18 -45.45
N GLY A 664 -1.77 -27.46 -44.84
CA GLY A 664 -3.08 -27.99 -44.45
C GLY A 664 -3.03 -28.97 -43.27
N ALA A 665 -1.86 -29.31 -42.76
CA ALA A 665 -1.71 -30.24 -41.63
C ALA A 665 -2.41 -29.76 -40.39
N ILE A 666 -2.99 -30.67 -39.61
CA ILE A 666 -3.65 -30.34 -38.34
C ILE A 666 -2.63 -29.83 -37.31
N VAL A 667 -3.05 -28.85 -36.49
CA VAL A 667 -2.25 -28.28 -35.41
C VAL A 667 -2.94 -28.55 -34.07
N SER A 668 -2.44 -29.60 -33.38
CA SER A 668 -2.94 -29.95 -32.04
C SER A 668 -2.28 -29.11 -30.95
N GLY A 669 -2.94 -28.93 -29.79
CA GLY A 669 -2.44 -28.15 -28.64
C GLY A 669 -2.23 -26.65 -28.96
N ALA A 670 -2.93 -26.11 -29.95
CA ALA A 670 -3.03 -24.64 -30.15
C ALA A 670 -4.04 -24.06 -29.19
N THR A 671 -3.71 -22.97 -28.53
CA THR A 671 -4.66 -22.20 -27.71
C THR A 671 -5.56 -21.37 -28.62
N VAL A 672 -6.86 -21.51 -28.45
CA VAL A 672 -7.89 -20.74 -29.19
C VAL A 672 -8.68 -19.94 -28.19
N SER A 673 -8.74 -18.63 -28.36
CA SER A 673 -9.34 -17.71 -27.39
C SER A 673 -10.25 -16.67 -28.04
N TRP A 674 -11.16 -16.15 -27.25
CA TRP A 674 -12.00 -14.98 -27.51
C TRP A 674 -12.07 -14.14 -26.23
N SER A 675 -12.77 -13.00 -26.23
CA SER A 675 -12.83 -12.06 -25.10
C SER A 675 -13.39 -12.65 -23.77
N GLY A 676 -14.14 -13.75 -23.85
CA GLY A 676 -14.79 -14.39 -22.70
C GLY A 676 -14.20 -15.74 -22.30
N GLY A 677 -13.13 -16.24 -22.95
CA GLY A 677 -12.52 -17.50 -22.57
C GLY A 677 -11.58 -18.12 -23.61
N SER A 678 -11.05 -19.30 -23.29
CA SER A 678 -10.15 -20.02 -24.19
C SER A 678 -10.29 -21.54 -24.05
N THR A 679 -9.82 -22.26 -25.07
CA THR A 679 -9.69 -23.71 -25.10
C THR A 679 -8.40 -24.09 -25.84
N THR A 680 -8.08 -25.38 -25.89
CA THR A 680 -6.96 -25.89 -26.69
C THR A 680 -7.44 -26.92 -27.72
N THR A 681 -6.78 -26.95 -28.87
CA THR A 681 -7.08 -27.97 -29.87
C THR A 681 -6.65 -29.37 -29.41
N ASN A 682 -7.50 -30.38 -29.65
CA ASN A 682 -7.23 -31.79 -29.39
C ASN A 682 -6.22 -32.39 -30.44
N THR A 683 -5.96 -33.69 -30.35
CA THR A 683 -5.04 -34.38 -31.26
C THR A 683 -5.47 -34.33 -32.72
N SER A 684 -6.75 -34.11 -33.02
CA SER A 684 -7.29 -33.92 -34.37
C SER A 684 -7.34 -32.43 -34.80
N GLY A 685 -6.69 -31.54 -34.04
CA GLY A 685 -6.68 -30.10 -34.32
C GLY A 685 -8.02 -29.38 -34.10
N ILE A 686 -9.00 -30.08 -33.49
CA ILE A 686 -10.33 -29.52 -33.25
C ILE A 686 -10.37 -28.77 -31.93
N TYR A 687 -11.02 -27.59 -31.93
CA TYR A 687 -11.36 -26.83 -30.73
C TYR A 687 -12.88 -26.61 -30.60
N THR A 688 -13.33 -26.36 -29.37
CA THR A 688 -14.72 -25.99 -29.10
C THR A 688 -14.70 -24.95 -28.01
N LEU A 689 -15.24 -23.78 -28.31
CA LEU A 689 -15.51 -22.67 -27.35
C LEU A 689 -17.01 -22.68 -27.06
N THR A 690 -17.38 -22.86 -25.82
CA THR A 690 -18.78 -22.84 -25.36
C THR A 690 -19.11 -21.47 -24.76
N ASN A 691 -20.39 -21.14 -24.69
CA ASN A 691 -20.91 -19.89 -24.12
C ASN A 691 -20.35 -18.62 -24.79
N VAL A 692 -20.02 -18.67 -26.05
CA VAL A 692 -19.56 -17.52 -26.84
C VAL A 692 -20.73 -16.58 -27.08
N THR A 693 -20.60 -15.30 -26.73
CA THR A 693 -21.69 -14.30 -26.93
C THR A 693 -22.12 -14.23 -28.37
N ALA A 694 -23.44 -14.23 -28.62
CA ALA A 694 -23.99 -14.08 -29.97
C ALA A 694 -23.59 -12.74 -30.61
N GLY A 695 -23.48 -12.72 -31.94
CA GLY A 695 -22.96 -11.62 -32.72
C GLY A 695 -21.60 -11.92 -33.32
N THR A 696 -20.96 -10.91 -33.88
CA THR A 696 -19.62 -11.07 -34.47
C THR A 696 -18.57 -11.13 -33.36
N GLN A 697 -17.80 -12.23 -33.29
CA GLN A 697 -16.75 -12.47 -32.33
C GLN A 697 -15.41 -12.68 -33.02
N ASN A 698 -14.34 -12.13 -32.45
CA ASN A 698 -12.98 -12.37 -32.91
C ASN A 698 -12.36 -13.54 -32.15
N ILE A 699 -11.97 -14.56 -32.89
CA ILE A 699 -11.36 -15.78 -32.35
C ILE A 699 -9.88 -15.79 -32.77
N THR A 700 -8.99 -15.91 -31.78
CA THR A 700 -7.54 -15.90 -31.98
C THR A 700 -6.96 -17.28 -31.70
N ALA A 701 -6.17 -17.80 -32.62
CA ALA A 701 -5.40 -19.04 -32.46
C ALA A 701 -3.91 -18.75 -32.30
N VAL A 702 -3.28 -19.35 -31.28
CA VAL A 702 -1.85 -19.17 -30.95
C VAL A 702 -1.22 -20.51 -30.69
N LYS A 703 -0.02 -20.75 -31.25
CA LYS A 703 0.81 -21.93 -30.98
C LYS A 703 2.28 -21.56 -31.11
N THR A 704 3.12 -22.11 -30.24
CA THR A 704 4.59 -21.95 -30.34
C THR A 704 5.06 -22.48 -31.69
N GLY A 705 5.86 -21.72 -32.41
CA GLY A 705 6.31 -22.03 -33.77
C GLY A 705 5.36 -21.61 -34.89
N TYR A 706 4.30 -20.86 -34.57
CA TYR A 706 3.35 -20.29 -35.52
C TYR A 706 3.06 -18.82 -35.21
N LEU A 707 2.61 -18.10 -36.22
CA LEU A 707 2.06 -16.73 -36.04
C LEU A 707 0.66 -16.85 -35.47
N ALA A 708 0.34 -15.96 -34.53
CA ALA A 708 -1.03 -15.77 -34.05
C ALA A 708 -1.92 -15.33 -35.22
N HIS A 709 -3.12 -15.91 -35.33
CA HIS A 709 -4.10 -15.54 -36.35
C HIS A 709 -5.48 -15.34 -35.73
N THR A 710 -6.10 -14.20 -36.04
CA THR A 710 -7.43 -13.82 -35.56
C THR A 710 -8.40 -13.74 -36.70
N LEU A 711 -9.54 -14.42 -36.61
CA LEU A 711 -10.64 -14.36 -37.55
C LEU A 711 -11.95 -14.05 -36.85
N ALA A 712 -12.81 -13.31 -37.55
CA ALA A 712 -14.16 -13.01 -37.07
C ALA A 712 -15.11 -14.13 -37.43
N VAL A 713 -16.07 -14.46 -36.54
CA VAL A 713 -17.15 -15.39 -36.76
C VAL A 713 -18.46 -14.82 -36.26
N SER A 714 -19.54 -15.00 -37.00
CA SER A 714 -20.90 -14.69 -36.54
C SER A 714 -21.43 -15.84 -35.70
N VAL A 715 -21.66 -15.58 -34.42
CA VAL A 715 -22.19 -16.58 -33.45
C VAL A 715 -23.69 -16.39 -33.33
N THR A 716 -24.44 -17.45 -33.62
CA THR A 716 -25.89 -17.49 -33.40
C THR A 716 -26.18 -18.11 -32.06
N GLY A 717 -27.02 -17.43 -31.25
CA GLY A 717 -27.40 -17.91 -29.94
C GLY A 717 -28.05 -19.30 -29.97
N GLY A 718 -27.65 -20.20 -29.07
CA GLY A 718 -28.14 -21.58 -29.01
C GLY A 718 -27.64 -22.51 -30.14
N ALA A 719 -26.88 -22.00 -31.12
CA ALA A 719 -26.35 -22.78 -32.23
C ALA A 719 -24.83 -22.94 -32.15
N THR A 720 -24.32 -23.90 -32.93
CA THR A 720 -22.89 -24.09 -33.13
C THR A 720 -22.46 -23.43 -34.45
N SER A 721 -21.55 -22.47 -34.37
CA SER A 721 -20.91 -21.84 -35.53
C SER A 721 -19.56 -22.53 -35.78
N THR A 722 -19.21 -22.73 -37.05
CA THR A 722 -17.94 -23.36 -37.41
C THR A 722 -16.95 -22.32 -37.92
N LEU A 723 -15.72 -22.28 -37.36
CA LEU A 723 -14.63 -21.41 -37.80
C LEU A 723 -13.31 -22.21 -37.85
N ASN A 724 -12.78 -22.46 -39.05
CA ASN A 724 -11.46 -23.01 -39.22
C ASN A 724 -10.42 -21.89 -39.33
N ILE A 725 -9.32 -21.96 -38.54
CA ILE A 725 -8.30 -20.93 -38.49
C ILE A 725 -6.95 -21.53 -38.97
N PRO A 726 -6.47 -21.15 -40.16
CA PRO A 726 -5.13 -21.52 -40.59
C PRO A 726 -4.11 -20.60 -39.93
N ILE A 727 -3.03 -21.22 -39.36
CA ILE A 727 -1.91 -20.48 -38.74
C ILE A 727 -0.62 -20.77 -39.50
N ALA A 728 0.15 -19.73 -39.82
CA ALA A 728 1.38 -19.85 -40.56
C ALA A 728 2.55 -20.22 -39.64
N THR A 729 3.41 -21.09 -40.09
CA THR A 729 4.65 -21.45 -39.37
C THR A 729 5.57 -20.25 -39.20
N ALA A 730 6.20 -20.15 -38.03
CA ALA A 730 7.06 -19.05 -37.66
C ALA A 730 8.31 -19.54 -36.90
N GLY A 731 9.36 -18.76 -36.96
CA GLY A 731 10.57 -18.95 -36.16
C GLY A 731 11.09 -17.62 -35.66
N LYS A 732 12.30 -17.59 -35.13
CA LYS A 732 12.95 -16.36 -34.65
C LYS A 732 14.35 -16.24 -35.26
N ILE A 733 14.86 -15.00 -35.36
CA ILE A 733 16.25 -14.75 -35.65
C ILE A 733 16.86 -14.08 -34.40
N SER A 734 17.98 -14.63 -33.93
CA SER A 734 18.80 -14.03 -32.88
C SER A 734 20.13 -13.57 -33.51
N VAL A 735 20.42 -12.29 -33.42
CA VAL A 735 21.62 -11.67 -33.99
C VAL A 735 22.55 -11.27 -32.86
N LYS A 736 23.78 -11.80 -32.88
CA LYS A 736 24.86 -11.38 -31.98
C LYS A 736 25.83 -10.47 -32.73
N VAL A 737 26.15 -9.31 -32.17
CA VAL A 737 27.07 -8.36 -32.76
C VAL A 737 28.31 -8.21 -31.87
N VAL A 738 29.51 -8.44 -32.45
CA VAL A 738 30.76 -8.41 -31.72
C VAL A 738 31.87 -7.72 -32.54
N THR A 739 32.88 -7.21 -31.86
CA THR A 739 34.10 -6.71 -32.49
C THR A 739 34.93 -7.84 -33.10
N SER A 740 35.94 -7.55 -33.88
CA SER A 740 36.92 -8.53 -34.39
C SER A 740 37.64 -9.29 -33.27
N GLY A 741 37.78 -8.70 -32.07
CA GLY A 741 38.33 -9.31 -30.88
C GLY A 741 37.33 -10.05 -30.01
N GLY A 742 36.06 -10.18 -30.45
CA GLY A 742 34.98 -10.92 -29.72
C GLY A 742 34.23 -10.14 -28.64
N ALA A 743 34.59 -8.87 -28.39
CA ALA A 743 33.85 -8.04 -27.43
C ALA A 743 32.47 -7.67 -27.98
N VAL A 744 31.45 -7.62 -27.11
CA VAL A 744 30.06 -7.34 -27.50
C VAL A 744 29.88 -5.90 -27.96
N VAL A 745 29.06 -5.70 -28.99
CA VAL A 745 28.72 -4.36 -29.53
C VAL A 745 27.25 -4.07 -29.23
N SER A 746 27.02 -3.12 -28.34
CA SER A 746 25.69 -2.60 -27.99
C SER A 746 25.23 -1.49 -28.90
N GLY A 747 23.91 -1.35 -29.12
CA GLY A 747 23.31 -0.27 -29.89
C GLY A 747 23.60 -0.34 -31.40
N ALA A 748 23.97 -1.49 -31.95
CA ALA A 748 24.04 -1.66 -33.39
C ALA A 748 22.61 -1.85 -33.93
N THR A 749 22.23 -1.11 -34.97
CA THR A 749 20.94 -1.26 -35.64
C THR A 749 20.89 -2.53 -36.45
N VAL A 750 19.93 -3.41 -36.14
CA VAL A 750 19.67 -4.66 -36.85
C VAL A 750 18.39 -4.48 -37.66
N THR A 751 18.47 -4.71 -38.96
CA THR A 751 17.31 -4.68 -39.87
C THR A 751 17.19 -6.04 -40.57
N ILE A 752 16.01 -6.65 -40.50
CA ILE A 752 15.73 -7.95 -41.04
C ILE A 752 14.59 -7.84 -42.06
N LYS A 753 14.82 -8.21 -43.29
CA LYS A 753 13.86 -8.11 -44.39
C LYS A 753 13.75 -9.46 -45.13
N GLY A 754 12.53 -9.85 -45.50
CA GLY A 754 12.29 -11.06 -46.29
C GLY A 754 11.14 -11.91 -45.79
N GLY A 755 11.19 -13.21 -46.00
CA GLY A 755 10.16 -14.19 -45.65
C GLY A 755 9.11 -14.37 -46.74
N VAL A 756 8.22 -15.36 -46.57
CA VAL A 756 7.15 -15.70 -47.51
C VAL A 756 6.14 -14.54 -47.61
N VAL A 757 5.97 -13.81 -46.58
CA VAL A 757 5.25 -12.51 -46.52
C VAL A 757 6.30 -11.45 -46.27
N ALA A 758 6.42 -10.45 -47.14
CA ALA A 758 7.43 -9.41 -47.06
C ALA A 758 7.40 -8.70 -45.67
N THR A 759 8.24 -9.20 -44.77
CA THR A 759 8.31 -8.75 -43.37
C THR A 759 9.56 -7.90 -43.18
N THR A 760 9.41 -6.74 -42.54
CA THR A 760 10.54 -5.93 -42.09
C THR A 760 10.49 -5.80 -40.59
N VAL A 761 11.56 -6.21 -39.91
CA VAL A 761 11.74 -6.07 -38.45
C VAL A 761 13.04 -5.33 -38.23
N SER A 762 13.03 -4.32 -37.37
CA SER A 762 14.23 -3.58 -36.99
C SER A 762 14.31 -3.35 -35.47
N GLY A 763 15.53 -3.18 -34.97
CA GLY A 763 15.78 -2.90 -33.56
C GLY A 763 17.28 -2.75 -33.33
N SER A 764 17.70 -2.58 -32.07
CA SER A 764 19.11 -2.39 -31.71
C SER A 764 19.61 -3.56 -30.84
N SER A 765 20.90 -3.91 -31.00
CA SER A 765 21.55 -4.88 -30.12
C SER A 765 21.60 -4.36 -28.69
N SER A 766 21.33 -5.24 -27.73
CA SER A 766 21.34 -4.97 -26.28
C SER A 766 22.76 -4.74 -25.75
N SER A 767 22.88 -4.49 -24.45
CA SER A 767 24.18 -4.44 -23.75
C SER A 767 24.96 -5.76 -23.81
N THR A 768 24.30 -6.88 -24.12
CA THR A 768 24.94 -8.19 -24.36
C THR A 768 25.27 -8.42 -25.83
N GLY A 769 25.08 -7.42 -26.69
CA GLY A 769 25.29 -7.54 -28.13
C GLY A 769 24.23 -8.34 -28.87
N LEU A 770 23.11 -8.70 -28.23
CA LEU A 770 22.05 -9.51 -28.79
C LEU A 770 20.84 -8.69 -29.23
N PHE A 771 20.27 -9.06 -30.37
CA PHE A 771 18.94 -8.67 -30.82
C PHE A 771 18.17 -9.93 -31.23
N THR A 772 16.98 -10.15 -30.73
CA THR A 772 16.14 -11.29 -31.08
C THR A 772 14.76 -10.83 -31.52
N THR A 773 14.27 -11.32 -32.66
CA THR A 773 12.94 -10.99 -33.17
C THR A 773 11.84 -11.63 -32.34
N ASN A 774 10.63 -11.09 -32.41
CA ASN A 774 9.42 -11.87 -32.14
C ASN A 774 9.29 -13.00 -33.17
N TRP A 775 8.23 -13.80 -33.08
CA TRP A 775 7.94 -14.82 -34.10
C TRP A 775 7.70 -14.15 -35.46
N ILE A 776 8.45 -14.55 -36.47
CA ILE A 776 8.34 -14.08 -37.86
C ILE A 776 8.07 -15.25 -38.79
N PRO A 777 7.41 -15.04 -39.93
CA PRO A 777 7.11 -16.12 -40.89
C PRO A 777 8.35 -16.92 -41.23
N VAL A 778 8.20 -18.21 -41.53
CA VAL A 778 9.30 -19.02 -42.10
C VAL A 778 9.68 -18.47 -43.47
N GLY A 779 10.92 -18.67 -43.89
CA GLY A 779 11.43 -18.21 -45.17
C GLY A 779 12.83 -17.62 -45.08
N THR A 780 13.34 -17.16 -46.22
CA THR A 780 14.66 -16.56 -46.30
C THR A 780 14.64 -15.08 -46.00
N TYR A 781 15.54 -14.66 -45.12
CA TYR A 781 15.66 -13.25 -44.65
C TYR A 781 17.06 -12.73 -44.89
N THR A 782 17.13 -11.47 -45.27
CA THR A 782 18.36 -10.65 -45.30
C THR A 782 18.45 -9.88 -44.01
N VAL A 783 19.48 -10.12 -43.23
CA VAL A 783 19.79 -9.46 -41.99
C VAL A 783 20.93 -8.44 -42.19
N THR A 784 20.65 -7.18 -41.99
CA THR A 784 21.61 -6.08 -42.10
C THR A 784 21.89 -5.51 -40.73
N VAL A 785 23.17 -5.36 -40.37
CA VAL A 785 23.64 -4.74 -39.13
C VAL A 785 24.47 -3.50 -39.47
N ALA A 786 24.10 -2.38 -38.85
CA ALA A 786 24.79 -1.10 -39.00
C ALA A 786 25.12 -0.47 -37.63
N LYS A 787 26.29 0.14 -37.53
CA LYS A 787 26.73 0.90 -36.34
C LYS A 787 27.53 2.09 -36.81
N SER A 788 27.29 3.27 -36.23
CA SER A 788 28.08 4.49 -36.55
C SER A 788 29.57 4.23 -36.33
N GLY A 789 30.40 4.58 -37.33
CA GLY A 789 31.85 4.35 -37.31
C GLY A 789 32.30 2.99 -37.85
N PHE A 790 31.38 2.12 -38.29
CA PHE A 790 31.69 0.78 -38.82
C PHE A 790 30.98 0.54 -40.16
N ALA A 791 31.58 -0.30 -41.00
CA ALA A 791 30.97 -0.70 -42.28
C ALA A 791 29.71 -1.53 -42.04
N THR A 792 28.59 -1.23 -42.71
CA THR A 792 27.37 -2.02 -42.67
C THR A 792 27.61 -3.44 -43.19
N GLN A 793 27.17 -4.44 -42.46
CA GLN A 793 27.29 -5.85 -42.84
C GLN A 793 25.92 -6.45 -43.09
N THR A 794 25.89 -7.41 -44.01
CA THR A 794 24.65 -8.12 -44.40
C THR A 794 24.90 -9.60 -44.52
N LYS A 795 23.97 -10.40 -43.95
CA LYS A 795 23.93 -11.89 -44.07
C LYS A 795 22.54 -12.35 -44.45
N THR A 796 22.44 -13.43 -45.18
CA THR A 796 21.18 -14.07 -45.51
C THR A 796 21.04 -15.32 -44.65
N THR A 797 19.81 -15.60 -44.18
CA THR A 797 19.53 -16.81 -43.38
C THR A 797 18.10 -17.30 -43.62
N THR A 798 17.86 -18.57 -43.33
CA THR A 798 16.51 -19.18 -43.42
C THR A 798 15.94 -19.36 -42.02
N VAL A 799 14.70 -18.91 -41.82
CA VAL A 799 13.91 -19.12 -40.63
C VAL A 799 13.08 -20.38 -40.79
N SER A 800 13.27 -21.31 -39.89
CA SER A 800 12.52 -22.59 -39.83
C SER A 800 11.47 -22.54 -38.68
N SER A 801 10.40 -23.34 -38.82
CA SER A 801 9.29 -23.41 -37.88
C SER A 801 9.77 -23.83 -36.47
N GLY A 802 9.42 -23.02 -35.45
CA GLY A 802 9.70 -23.30 -34.05
C GLY A 802 11.15 -23.09 -33.61
N VAL A 803 12.04 -22.69 -34.56
CA VAL A 803 13.48 -22.60 -34.32
C VAL A 803 13.91 -21.11 -34.16
N THR A 804 14.84 -20.88 -33.26
CA THR A 804 15.58 -19.60 -33.21
C THR A 804 16.88 -19.77 -34.01
N THR A 805 16.97 -19.11 -35.18
CA THR A 805 18.16 -19.10 -36.00
C THR A 805 19.14 -18.07 -35.49
N SER A 806 20.33 -18.48 -35.11
CA SER A 806 21.34 -17.57 -34.56
C SER A 806 22.33 -17.11 -35.63
N LEU A 807 22.61 -15.84 -35.70
CA LEU A 807 23.60 -15.21 -36.55
C LEU A 807 24.58 -14.39 -35.69
N THR A 808 25.88 -14.49 -36.02
CA THR A 808 26.89 -13.66 -35.43
C THR A 808 27.49 -12.74 -36.50
N PHE A 809 27.55 -11.46 -36.21
CA PHE A 809 28.23 -10.46 -37.00
C PHE A 809 29.49 -10.02 -36.25
N THR A 810 30.63 -10.16 -36.89
CA THR A 810 31.96 -9.85 -36.31
C THR A 810 32.62 -8.71 -37.08
N GLY A 811 33.51 -7.96 -36.42
CA GLY A 811 34.25 -6.88 -37.07
C GLY A 811 33.63 -5.49 -36.96
N PHE A 812 32.83 -5.31 -35.95
CA PHE A 812 32.27 -4.02 -35.52
C PHE A 812 33.18 -3.33 -34.52
#